data_12941a67acd3edc57440bfd83b73ec68
#
_entry.id   12941a67acd3edc57440bfd83b73ec68
#
_cell.length_a   1.000
_cell.length_b   1.000
_cell.length_c   1.000
_cell.angle_alpha   90.00
_cell.angle_beta   90.00
_cell.angle_gamma   90.00
#
_symmetry.space_group_name_H-M   'P 1'
#
loop_
_entity.id
_entity.type
_entity.pdbx_description
1 polymer ?
#
loop_
_entity_poly.entity_id
_entity_poly.type
_entity_poly.pdbx_seq_one_letter_code
_entity_poly.pdbx_strand_id
1 'polypeptide(L)'
;MTFESHERLAAPQQHLPLCKAVFPLYTVKRVERIHSGAYTSGVAIVTLHKIEHTFMLHAEKNDCEQFCDALKGLLQKQVPHFKKVRPFVASCESEHLCTADTPSPPGGLGLEFGYPEDSKKSKDKSKTKLWKLYFQENGRNLTMIRLPTFGKLVRVGLPNRLRGEIWEAASGAMYLRFANPGVYQDILEKYKGQKSTSTEEIEKDLNRSLPEYAGYQSPEGIDRLRRVLTAYAWKNPELGYCQAMNIVTSALLIYTTEEQAFWLLHVLVDRICPGYYSTSMYGALLDQIIFEQLVEKTMPMLWDHFKKTEVELSIACLPWFLSLYVNSMPLECAVRVLDILFMEGPRILFQIGLAVLKINGEELLQTRDDGAFLDILKSFFQSIESSNDHRSAIEKKSRTRLTKLSEMMLIAYREFSLVTDEMVVELRRQNQLKVGAGIESFTKRTVIRHLKDTAGFSKEDIGTIYDKYFGTLYYSNRDTGGKPESKMNKETFQAMLASMTPWAKFKSTNEHPDSITAKELSTSFVYRMYRMFAGGKDELIDFQKMVRGMSEILQGDIMSHMDWFFRLYDEDKDDVLTSKDIINISKELYWLLSVLKDTDIAWDAVTSLIVHSCEQSDIAKGTQPDEATLKHRLADLTMKSKEESLHLRMKQLDNSIIADVIDITLPSFRMVVLTNESLEMLFDHGFKDSFNFSKSAVDRQKSLGRELFENLFAQGQRFAKPSSSLTVNSPVVNRSRSASTSSTTGVEDKEVETLMDEWGHFEV
;
A
#
# COMPACT_ATOMS: atom_id res chain seq x y z
N MET A 1 13.19 -17.10 -16.53
CA MET A 1 14.15 -18.03 -15.90
C MET A 1 15.40 -17.23 -15.57
N THR A 2 15.84 -17.29 -14.33
CA THR A 2 16.98 -16.52 -13.83
C THR A 2 18.03 -17.48 -13.25
N PHE A 3 19.28 -17.25 -13.59
CA PHE A 3 20.43 -17.92 -12.98
C PHE A 3 21.26 -16.87 -12.26
N GLU A 4 21.66 -17.18 -11.05
CA GLU A 4 22.48 -16.31 -10.21
C GLU A 4 23.68 -17.10 -9.71
N SER A 5 24.88 -16.50 -9.67
CA SER A 5 26.08 -17.15 -9.11
C SER A 5 25.95 -17.25 -7.59
N HIS A 6 26.45 -18.36 -7.03
CA HIS A 6 26.40 -18.60 -5.57
C HIS A 6 27.71 -18.09 -4.94
N GLU A 7 27.61 -17.19 -3.96
CA GLU A 7 28.78 -16.60 -3.27
C GLU A 7 29.62 -17.61 -2.46
N ARG A 8 29.10 -18.80 -2.14
CA ARG A 8 29.72 -19.73 -1.19
C ARG A 8 30.93 -20.53 -1.69
N LEU A 9 31.33 -20.37 -2.94
CA LEU A 9 32.42 -21.18 -3.54
C LEU A 9 33.72 -20.43 -3.76
N ALA A 10 33.80 -19.14 -3.53
CA ALA A 10 35.03 -18.39 -3.54
C ALA A 10 35.74 -18.52 -2.18
N ALA A 11 37.05 -18.71 -2.20
CA ALA A 11 37.86 -18.62 -0.99
C ALA A 11 37.55 -17.30 -0.25
N PRO A 12 37.67 -17.27 1.11
CA PRO A 12 37.17 -16.15 1.92
C PRO A 12 37.79 -14.77 1.67
N GLN A 13 38.61 -14.63 0.62
CA GLN A 13 39.32 -13.39 0.27
C GLN A 13 38.93 -12.82 -1.11
N GLN A 14 38.03 -13.44 -1.86
CA GLN A 14 37.59 -12.92 -3.17
C GLN A 14 36.06 -12.77 -3.18
N HIS A 15 35.60 -11.56 -3.00
CA HIS A 15 34.22 -11.17 -3.30
C HIS A 15 34.02 -11.17 -4.83
N LEU A 16 33.64 -12.32 -5.39
CA LEU A 16 33.22 -12.39 -6.79
C LEU A 16 31.84 -11.72 -6.93
N PRO A 17 31.67 -10.81 -7.90
CA PRO A 17 30.40 -10.14 -8.11
C PRO A 17 29.34 -11.15 -8.52
N LEU A 18 28.11 -10.92 -8.05
CA LEU A 18 26.96 -11.73 -8.32
C LEU A 18 26.62 -11.68 -9.83
N CYS A 19 26.98 -12.71 -10.57
CA CYS A 19 26.59 -12.83 -11.98
C CYS A 19 25.14 -13.27 -12.10
N LYS A 20 24.32 -12.45 -12.75
CA LYS A 20 22.91 -12.73 -12.99
C LYS A 20 22.61 -12.83 -14.48
N ALA A 21 22.04 -13.98 -14.90
CA ALA A 21 21.58 -14.17 -16.27
C ALA A 21 20.05 -14.45 -16.29
N VAL A 22 19.32 -13.70 -17.10
CA VAL A 22 17.88 -13.83 -17.22
C VAL A 22 17.47 -14.22 -18.62
N PHE A 23 16.79 -15.35 -18.76
CA PHE A 23 16.32 -15.92 -20.00
C PHE A 23 14.79 -15.87 -20.07
N PRO A 24 14.20 -15.06 -20.96
CA PRO A 24 12.79 -15.17 -21.27
C PRO A 24 12.49 -16.57 -21.85
N LEU A 25 11.39 -17.19 -21.44
CA LEU A 25 11.03 -18.52 -21.93
C LEU A 25 10.84 -18.53 -23.45
N TYR A 26 10.46 -17.41 -24.05
CA TYR A 26 10.32 -17.26 -25.52
C TYR A 26 11.63 -17.44 -26.29
N THR A 27 12.80 -17.28 -25.65
CA THR A 27 14.11 -17.44 -26.29
C THR A 27 14.56 -18.89 -26.32
N VAL A 28 14.05 -19.72 -25.43
CA VAL A 28 14.53 -21.09 -25.21
C VAL A 28 14.01 -22.01 -26.31
N LYS A 29 14.92 -22.55 -27.10
CA LYS A 29 14.63 -23.51 -28.15
C LYS A 29 14.73 -24.96 -27.65
N ARG A 30 15.78 -25.25 -26.87
CA ARG A 30 16.10 -26.58 -26.36
C ARG A 30 16.78 -26.48 -25.01
N VAL A 31 16.48 -27.41 -24.12
CA VAL A 31 17.11 -27.54 -22.81
C VAL A 31 17.68 -28.96 -22.76
N GLU A 32 18.95 -29.09 -22.44
CA GLU A 32 19.66 -30.33 -22.28
C GLU A 32 20.18 -30.46 -20.85
N ARG A 33 20.09 -31.71 -20.31
CA ARG A 33 20.68 -32.04 -19.02
C ARG A 33 22.14 -32.41 -19.25
N ILE A 34 23.04 -31.84 -18.49
CA ILE A 34 24.45 -32.15 -18.52
C ILE A 34 24.79 -32.88 -17.21
N HIS A 35 25.39 -34.07 -17.33
CA HIS A 35 25.92 -34.78 -16.19
C HIS A 35 27.44 -34.79 -16.27
N SER A 36 28.09 -34.18 -15.32
CA SER A 36 29.55 -34.15 -15.20
C SER A 36 29.95 -34.80 -13.87
N GLY A 37 30.20 -36.12 -13.92
CA GLY A 37 30.54 -36.91 -12.71
C GLY A 37 29.34 -37.26 -11.81
N ALA A 38 29.64 -37.80 -10.62
CA ALA A 38 28.64 -38.33 -9.70
C ALA A 38 27.86 -37.24 -8.93
N TYR A 39 28.37 -36.00 -8.85
CA TYR A 39 27.87 -34.99 -7.94
C TYR A 39 27.56 -33.61 -8.61
N THR A 40 27.79 -33.48 -9.92
CA THR A 40 27.56 -32.22 -10.63
C THR A 40 26.48 -32.41 -11.69
N SER A 41 25.40 -31.69 -11.52
CA SER A 41 24.31 -31.58 -12.50
C SER A 41 24.35 -30.22 -13.15
N GLY A 42 24.15 -30.16 -14.46
CA GLY A 42 24.11 -28.93 -15.22
C GLY A 42 22.96 -28.90 -16.21
N VAL A 43 22.67 -27.72 -16.69
CA VAL A 43 21.66 -27.46 -17.72
C VAL A 43 22.28 -26.65 -18.83
N ALA A 44 22.20 -27.17 -20.09
CA ALA A 44 22.52 -26.41 -21.27
C ALA A 44 21.23 -25.88 -21.90
N ILE A 45 21.22 -24.60 -22.19
CA ILE A 45 20.09 -23.90 -22.81
C ILE A 45 20.52 -23.41 -24.17
N VAL A 46 19.89 -23.97 -25.19
CA VAL A 46 20.06 -23.51 -26.57
C VAL A 46 18.95 -22.51 -26.89
N THR A 47 19.35 -21.32 -27.30
CA THR A 47 18.43 -20.23 -27.60
C THR A 47 17.99 -20.24 -29.07
N LEU A 48 16.96 -19.45 -29.41
CA LEU A 48 16.54 -19.19 -30.79
C LEU A 48 17.66 -18.56 -31.63
N HIS A 49 18.60 -17.85 -30.97
CA HIS A 49 19.77 -17.22 -31.59
C HIS A 49 20.90 -18.22 -31.85
N LYS A 50 20.69 -19.53 -31.62
CA LYS A 50 21.66 -20.63 -31.79
C LYS A 50 22.87 -20.53 -30.85
N ILE A 51 22.77 -19.79 -29.77
CA ILE A 51 23.77 -19.70 -28.73
C ILE A 51 23.43 -20.72 -27.65
N GLU A 52 24.43 -21.45 -27.19
CA GLU A 52 24.33 -22.40 -26.08
C GLU A 52 24.91 -21.79 -24.82
N HIS A 53 24.13 -21.80 -23.74
CA HIS A 53 24.56 -21.36 -22.41
C HIS A 53 24.51 -22.54 -21.46
N THR A 54 25.63 -22.86 -20.84
CA THR A 54 25.76 -23.96 -19.88
C THR A 54 25.84 -23.43 -18.47
N PHE A 55 25.00 -23.98 -17.60
CA PHE A 55 24.96 -23.66 -16.18
C PHE A 55 25.22 -24.92 -15.36
N MET A 56 26.20 -24.86 -14.46
CA MET A 56 26.39 -25.88 -13.43
C MET A 56 25.52 -25.53 -12.24
N LEU A 57 24.65 -26.44 -11.81
CA LEU A 57 23.68 -26.19 -10.74
C LEU A 57 24.20 -26.78 -9.42
N HIS A 58 24.23 -25.96 -8.39
CA HIS A 58 24.50 -26.39 -7.01
C HIS A 58 23.19 -26.87 -6.35
N ALA A 59 22.71 -28.02 -6.80
CA ALA A 59 21.50 -28.64 -6.30
C ALA A 59 21.60 -30.14 -6.36
N GLU A 60 20.81 -30.86 -5.56
CA GLU A 60 20.72 -32.31 -5.63
C GLU A 60 20.16 -32.73 -7.00
N LYS A 61 20.51 -33.98 -7.40
CA LYS A 61 20.07 -34.52 -8.69
C LYS A 61 18.55 -34.47 -8.86
N ASN A 62 17.81 -34.74 -7.79
CA ASN A 62 16.33 -34.72 -7.80
C ASN A 62 15.78 -33.31 -8.05
N ASP A 63 16.38 -32.27 -7.46
CA ASP A 63 15.97 -30.87 -7.65
C ASP A 63 16.24 -30.42 -9.08
N CYS A 64 17.36 -30.82 -9.66
CA CYS A 64 17.66 -30.55 -11.07
C CYS A 64 16.66 -31.23 -12.02
N GLU A 65 16.23 -32.46 -11.70
CA GLU A 65 15.20 -33.16 -12.47
C GLU A 65 13.86 -32.45 -12.37
N GLN A 66 13.42 -32.07 -11.18
CA GLN A 66 12.19 -31.31 -10.96
C GLN A 66 12.22 -29.98 -11.68
N PHE A 67 13.33 -29.24 -11.64
CA PHE A 67 13.52 -27.98 -12.37
C PHE A 67 13.35 -28.20 -13.88
N CYS A 68 14.00 -29.18 -14.45
CA CYS A 68 13.92 -29.49 -15.88
C CYS A 68 12.50 -29.87 -16.32
N ASP A 69 11.79 -30.65 -15.49
CA ASP A 69 10.43 -31.10 -15.80
C ASP A 69 9.43 -29.92 -15.66
N ALA A 70 9.60 -29.05 -14.65
CA ALA A 70 8.84 -27.82 -14.54
C ALA A 70 9.08 -26.88 -15.74
N LEU A 71 10.34 -26.73 -16.16
CA LEU A 71 10.71 -25.91 -17.31
C LEU A 71 10.10 -26.47 -18.61
N LYS A 72 10.12 -27.80 -18.82
CA LYS A 72 9.48 -28.47 -19.95
C LYS A 72 7.97 -28.18 -19.98
N GLY A 73 7.29 -28.29 -18.82
CA GLY A 73 5.86 -27.96 -18.72
C GLY A 73 5.55 -26.51 -19.05
N LEU A 74 6.38 -25.57 -18.61
CA LEU A 74 6.24 -24.15 -18.92
C LEU A 74 6.45 -23.85 -20.41
N LEU A 75 7.48 -24.46 -21.03
CA LEU A 75 7.77 -24.29 -22.45
C LEU A 75 6.61 -24.83 -23.31
N GLN A 76 6.03 -25.97 -22.95
CA GLN A 76 4.85 -26.50 -23.66
C GLN A 76 3.64 -25.55 -23.61
N LYS A 77 3.39 -24.94 -22.45
CA LYS A 77 2.32 -23.94 -22.27
C LYS A 77 2.55 -22.66 -23.08
N GLN A 78 3.79 -22.31 -23.39
CA GLN A 78 4.12 -21.09 -24.15
C GLN A 78 3.94 -21.24 -25.68
N VAL A 79 3.95 -22.44 -26.21
CA VAL A 79 3.84 -22.67 -27.67
C VAL A 79 2.64 -21.96 -28.33
N PRO A 80 1.42 -21.96 -27.76
CA PRO A 80 0.29 -21.23 -28.35
C PRO A 80 0.48 -19.72 -28.38
N HIS A 81 1.25 -19.16 -27.45
CA HIS A 81 1.47 -17.72 -27.31
C HIS A 81 2.45 -17.16 -28.35
N PHE A 82 3.33 -17.99 -28.93
CA PHE A 82 4.27 -17.55 -29.97
C PHE A 82 3.58 -16.94 -31.21
N LYS A 83 2.39 -17.40 -31.57
CA LYS A 83 1.62 -16.84 -32.69
C LYS A 83 1.17 -15.41 -32.45
N LYS A 84 1.03 -15.00 -31.18
CA LYS A 84 0.60 -13.66 -30.77
C LYS A 84 1.76 -12.67 -30.66
N VAL A 85 3.01 -13.13 -30.66
CA VAL A 85 4.20 -12.29 -30.48
C VAL A 85 4.39 -11.35 -31.66
N ARG A 86 4.13 -11.81 -32.88
CA ARG A 86 4.47 -11.08 -34.11
C ARG A 86 3.87 -9.68 -34.27
N PRO A 87 2.58 -9.43 -33.98
CA PRO A 87 2.02 -8.08 -33.99
C PRO A 87 2.62 -7.17 -32.91
N PHE A 88 2.91 -7.77 -31.72
CA PHE A 88 3.52 -7.03 -30.60
C PHE A 88 4.95 -6.59 -30.92
N VAL A 89 5.76 -7.45 -31.56
CA VAL A 89 7.15 -7.17 -31.94
C VAL A 89 7.23 -5.94 -32.85
N ALA A 90 6.25 -5.73 -33.71
CA ALA A 90 6.20 -4.55 -34.61
C ALA A 90 6.12 -3.21 -33.81
N SER A 91 5.71 -3.23 -32.55
CA SER A 91 5.66 -2.05 -31.70
C SER A 91 6.99 -1.74 -30.98
N CYS A 92 8.02 -2.55 -31.17
CA CYS A 92 9.28 -2.46 -30.46
C CYS A 92 10.34 -1.68 -31.27
N GLU A 93 10.95 -0.65 -30.67
CA GLU A 93 12.00 0.16 -31.29
C GLU A 93 13.26 -0.65 -31.62
N SER A 94 13.58 -1.67 -30.81
CA SER A 94 14.72 -2.55 -31.04
C SER A 94 14.62 -3.32 -32.37
N GLU A 95 13.42 -3.62 -32.85
CA GLU A 95 13.21 -4.23 -34.16
C GLU A 95 13.58 -3.26 -35.30
N HIS A 96 13.18 -1.99 -35.14
CA HIS A 96 13.54 -0.94 -36.10
C HIS A 96 15.05 -0.73 -36.21
N LEU A 97 15.78 -0.75 -35.08
CA LEU A 97 17.23 -0.62 -35.05
C LEU A 97 17.97 -1.72 -35.84
N CYS A 98 17.37 -2.91 -35.89
CA CYS A 98 18.00 -4.07 -36.53
C CYS A 98 17.50 -4.34 -37.98
N THR A 99 16.34 -3.80 -38.34
CA THR A 99 15.72 -3.94 -39.68
C THR A 99 15.40 -2.55 -40.21
N ALA A 100 16.34 -1.95 -40.96
CA ALA A 100 16.29 -0.54 -41.38
C ALA A 100 15.10 -0.13 -42.28
N ASP A 101 14.30 -1.09 -42.78
CA ASP A 101 13.26 -0.85 -43.76
C ASP A 101 11.86 -0.59 -43.20
N THR A 102 11.69 -0.63 -41.87
CA THR A 102 10.38 -0.42 -41.24
C THR A 102 10.26 0.99 -40.65
N PRO A 103 9.10 1.65 -40.73
CA PRO A 103 8.90 2.94 -40.05
C PRO A 103 9.07 2.77 -38.53
N SER A 104 9.69 3.76 -37.89
CA SER A 104 9.84 3.77 -36.42
C SER A 104 8.50 3.58 -35.76
N PRO A 105 8.41 2.73 -34.72
CA PRO A 105 7.20 2.59 -33.94
C PRO A 105 6.86 3.89 -33.18
N PRO A 106 5.59 4.08 -32.80
CA PRO A 106 5.19 5.23 -32.01
C PRO A 106 5.98 5.28 -30.69
N GLY A 107 6.32 6.46 -30.24
CA GLY A 107 7.10 6.68 -29.03
C GLY A 107 6.48 7.75 -28.13
N GLY A 108 7.26 8.19 -27.16
CA GLY A 108 6.85 9.21 -26.21
C GLY A 108 6.91 10.64 -26.75
N LEU A 109 6.58 11.59 -25.86
CA LEU A 109 6.62 13.05 -26.15
C LEU A 109 7.99 13.53 -26.65
N GLY A 110 9.09 12.83 -26.27
CA GLY A 110 10.43 13.16 -26.70
C GLY A 110 10.65 13.10 -28.21
N LEU A 111 9.83 12.33 -28.96
CA LEU A 111 9.86 12.31 -30.44
C LEU A 111 9.30 13.59 -31.04
N GLU A 112 8.32 14.22 -30.40
CA GLU A 112 7.60 15.38 -30.89
C GLU A 112 8.22 16.69 -30.38
N PHE A 113 8.61 16.72 -29.10
CA PHE A 113 9.08 17.93 -28.40
C PHE A 113 10.60 17.94 -28.14
N GLY A 114 11.33 16.89 -28.55
CA GLY A 114 12.74 16.71 -28.26
C GLY A 114 12.99 16.05 -26.89
N TYR A 115 14.09 15.32 -26.80
CA TYR A 115 14.51 14.75 -25.51
C TYR A 115 15.32 15.75 -24.68
N PRO A 116 15.32 15.65 -23.35
CA PRO A 116 16.09 16.56 -22.50
C PRO A 116 17.58 16.69 -22.87
N GLU A 117 18.18 15.62 -23.41
CA GLU A 117 19.60 15.56 -23.82
C GLU A 117 19.85 15.86 -25.32
N ASP A 118 18.90 16.36 -26.08
CA ASP A 118 19.01 16.49 -27.54
C ASP A 118 20.17 17.38 -28.02
N SER A 119 20.71 18.26 -27.18
CA SER A 119 21.91 19.05 -27.47
C SER A 119 23.19 18.22 -27.58
N LYS A 120 23.17 16.96 -27.11
CA LYS A 120 24.35 16.04 -27.04
C LYS A 120 24.15 14.79 -27.93
N LYS A 121 23.64 14.96 -29.15
CA LYS A 121 23.24 13.84 -30.06
C LYS A 121 24.36 12.85 -30.43
N SER A 122 25.63 13.20 -30.23
CA SER A 122 26.74 12.34 -30.63
C SER A 122 26.92 11.14 -29.69
N LYS A 123 26.66 11.32 -28.39
CA LYS A 123 26.77 10.23 -27.40
C LYS A 123 25.76 9.10 -27.66
N ASP A 124 24.57 9.43 -28.12
CA ASP A 124 23.53 8.42 -28.44
C ASP A 124 23.92 7.51 -29.61
N LYS A 125 24.74 7.99 -30.55
CA LYS A 125 25.19 7.16 -31.70
C LYS A 125 26.10 6.03 -31.26
N SER A 126 27.06 6.29 -30.39
CA SER A 126 27.99 5.28 -29.85
C SER A 126 27.24 4.25 -29.01
N LYS A 127 26.37 4.72 -28.12
CA LYS A 127 25.52 3.85 -27.31
C LYS A 127 24.62 2.96 -28.19
N THR A 128 23.97 3.53 -29.20
CA THR A 128 23.12 2.80 -30.15
C THR A 128 23.87 1.70 -30.89
N LYS A 129 25.16 1.95 -31.24
CA LYS A 129 26.01 0.94 -31.89
C LYS A 129 26.26 -0.25 -30.96
N LEU A 130 26.58 0.00 -29.68
CA LEU A 130 26.78 -1.06 -28.68
C LEU A 130 25.49 -1.87 -28.45
N TRP A 131 24.35 -1.20 -28.33
CA TRP A 131 23.06 -1.86 -28.17
C TRP A 131 22.68 -2.71 -29.39
N LYS A 132 22.99 -2.23 -30.61
CA LYS A 132 22.75 -2.99 -31.85
C LYS A 132 23.54 -4.30 -31.86
N LEU A 133 24.83 -4.26 -31.47
CA LEU A 133 25.65 -5.47 -31.32
C LEU A 133 25.08 -6.42 -30.26
N TYR A 134 24.70 -5.88 -29.12
CA TYR A 134 24.09 -6.68 -28.05
C TYR A 134 22.82 -7.41 -28.52
N PHE A 135 21.93 -6.71 -29.25
CA PHE A 135 20.70 -7.31 -29.78
C PHE A 135 20.96 -8.40 -30.83
N GLN A 136 22.00 -8.24 -31.64
CA GLN A 136 22.38 -9.26 -32.64
C GLN A 136 22.81 -10.56 -31.97
N GLU A 137 23.52 -10.47 -30.85
CA GLU A 137 24.02 -11.64 -30.11
C GLU A 137 22.99 -12.22 -29.13
N ASN A 138 22.27 -11.39 -28.41
CA ASN A 138 21.47 -11.81 -27.25
C ASN A 138 19.95 -11.64 -27.46
N GLY A 139 19.51 -11.29 -28.66
CA GLY A 139 18.09 -11.03 -28.93
C GLY A 139 17.62 -9.66 -28.46
N ARG A 140 16.36 -9.36 -28.67
CA ARG A 140 15.73 -8.07 -28.44
C ARG A 140 14.30 -8.24 -27.92
N ASN A 141 13.71 -7.18 -27.38
CA ASN A 141 12.34 -7.13 -26.85
C ASN A 141 11.98 -8.35 -25.96
N LEU A 142 10.90 -9.06 -26.26
CA LEU A 142 10.47 -10.27 -25.54
C LEU A 142 11.49 -11.42 -25.57
N THR A 143 12.40 -11.42 -26.53
CA THR A 143 13.40 -12.50 -26.68
C THR A 143 14.78 -12.11 -26.13
N MET A 144 14.96 -10.93 -25.60
CA MET A 144 16.23 -10.45 -25.10
C MET A 144 16.71 -11.22 -23.87
N ILE A 145 17.90 -11.79 -23.98
CA ILE A 145 18.60 -12.42 -22.86
C ILE A 145 19.36 -11.32 -22.15
N ARG A 146 19.23 -11.26 -20.84
CA ARG A 146 19.96 -10.30 -20.00
C ARG A 146 21.15 -10.99 -19.36
N LEU A 147 22.32 -10.69 -19.88
CA LEU A 147 23.62 -11.10 -19.35
C LEU A 147 24.24 -9.95 -18.55
N PRO A 148 25.35 -10.17 -17.81
CA PRO A 148 26.05 -9.10 -17.11
C PRO A 148 26.34 -7.87 -17.97
N THR A 149 26.73 -8.06 -19.23
CA THR A 149 26.95 -6.99 -20.22
C THR A 149 25.72 -6.08 -20.41
N PHE A 150 24.49 -6.61 -20.26
CA PHE A 150 23.28 -5.80 -20.26
C PHE A 150 23.29 -4.76 -19.15
N GLY A 151 23.66 -5.16 -17.93
CA GLY A 151 23.78 -4.24 -16.79
C GLY A 151 24.82 -3.14 -17.06
N LYS A 152 25.96 -3.48 -17.61
CA LYS A 152 27.00 -2.47 -18.00
C LYS A 152 26.44 -1.45 -18.98
N LEU A 153 25.76 -1.91 -20.04
CA LEU A 153 25.18 -1.03 -21.05
C LEU A 153 24.12 -0.08 -20.46
N VAL A 154 23.30 -0.55 -19.52
CA VAL A 154 22.33 0.30 -18.83
C VAL A 154 23.02 1.34 -17.94
N ARG A 155 24.04 0.95 -17.21
CA ARG A 155 24.80 1.85 -16.31
C ARG A 155 25.59 2.91 -17.09
N VAL A 156 26.12 2.61 -18.27
CA VAL A 156 26.73 3.60 -19.18
C VAL A 156 25.67 4.58 -19.69
N GLY A 157 24.44 4.14 -19.83
CA GLY A 157 23.25 4.93 -20.18
C GLY A 157 22.59 4.49 -21.46
N LEU A 158 21.27 4.55 -21.41
CA LEU A 158 20.42 4.15 -22.53
C LEU A 158 20.35 5.22 -23.63
N PRO A 159 20.32 4.84 -24.90
CA PRO A 159 19.91 5.74 -25.98
C PRO A 159 18.46 6.18 -25.76
N ASN A 160 18.16 7.46 -25.99
CA ASN A 160 16.83 8.03 -25.72
C ASN A 160 15.68 7.22 -26.33
N ARG A 161 15.81 6.79 -27.58
CA ARG A 161 14.77 6.04 -28.25
C ARG A 161 14.54 4.62 -27.72
N LEU A 162 15.59 3.99 -27.17
CA LEU A 162 15.49 2.65 -26.59
C LEU A 162 15.05 2.66 -25.14
N ARG A 163 15.12 3.79 -24.45
CA ARG A 163 14.95 3.87 -22.98
C ARG A 163 13.63 3.25 -22.54
N GLY A 164 12.51 3.65 -23.16
CA GLY A 164 11.19 3.12 -22.79
C GLY A 164 11.07 1.60 -22.95
N GLU A 165 11.58 1.05 -24.07
CA GLU A 165 11.53 -0.39 -24.32
C GLU A 165 12.43 -1.17 -23.32
N ILE A 166 13.61 -0.64 -23.02
CA ILE A 166 14.51 -1.29 -22.04
C ILE A 166 13.92 -1.22 -20.63
N TRP A 167 13.27 -0.12 -20.25
CA TRP A 167 12.55 -0.02 -18.98
C TRP A 167 11.45 -1.10 -18.88
N GLU A 168 10.63 -1.24 -19.93
CA GLU A 168 9.60 -2.29 -19.97
C GLU A 168 10.20 -3.71 -19.89
N ALA A 169 11.29 -3.96 -20.65
CA ALA A 169 11.92 -5.28 -20.68
C ALA A 169 12.60 -5.61 -19.35
N ALA A 170 13.29 -4.64 -18.73
CA ALA A 170 14.01 -4.83 -17.47
C ALA A 170 13.06 -5.01 -16.29
N SER A 171 12.01 -4.20 -16.19
CA SER A 171 11.02 -4.25 -15.11
C SER A 171 9.99 -5.39 -15.27
N GLY A 172 9.83 -5.93 -16.48
CA GLY A 172 8.82 -6.93 -16.81
C GLY A 172 7.48 -6.34 -17.25
N ALA A 173 7.34 -5.01 -17.34
CA ALA A 173 6.11 -4.34 -17.82
C ALA A 173 5.76 -4.76 -19.27
N MET A 174 6.76 -5.03 -20.11
CA MET A 174 6.59 -5.53 -21.45
C MET A 174 5.75 -6.82 -21.52
N TYR A 175 5.99 -7.73 -20.60
CA TYR A 175 5.23 -8.99 -20.54
C TYR A 175 3.79 -8.79 -20.07
N LEU A 176 3.56 -7.82 -19.17
CA LEU A 176 2.20 -7.45 -18.75
C LEU A 176 1.43 -6.82 -19.89
N ARG A 177 2.03 -5.89 -20.63
CA ARG A 177 1.41 -5.26 -21.80
C ARG A 177 1.09 -6.29 -22.89
N PHE A 178 2.01 -7.21 -23.16
CA PHE A 178 1.81 -8.32 -24.10
C PHE A 178 0.69 -9.27 -23.67
N ALA A 179 0.59 -9.58 -22.37
CA ALA A 179 -0.42 -10.49 -21.84
C ALA A 179 -1.83 -9.88 -21.74
N ASN A 180 -1.93 -8.55 -21.72
CA ASN A 180 -3.18 -7.81 -21.53
C ASN A 180 -3.42 -6.78 -22.65
N PRO A 181 -3.52 -7.23 -23.93
CA PRO A 181 -3.72 -6.33 -25.04
C PRO A 181 -5.08 -5.62 -24.96
N GLY A 182 -5.09 -4.30 -25.18
CA GLY A 182 -6.32 -3.50 -25.20
C GLY A 182 -6.83 -3.02 -23.83
N VAL A 183 -6.35 -3.58 -22.71
CA VAL A 183 -6.84 -3.23 -21.36
C VAL A 183 -6.77 -1.72 -21.09
N TYR A 184 -5.72 -1.05 -21.51
CA TYR A 184 -5.58 0.41 -21.33
C TYR A 184 -6.71 1.17 -22.05
N GLN A 185 -7.00 0.82 -23.29
CA GLN A 185 -8.04 1.45 -24.11
C GLN A 185 -9.45 1.15 -23.54
N ASP A 186 -9.69 -0.11 -23.16
CA ASP A 186 -10.97 -0.55 -22.58
C ASP A 186 -11.29 0.24 -21.29
N ILE A 187 -10.30 0.52 -20.46
CA ILE A 187 -10.47 1.32 -19.25
C ILE A 187 -10.87 2.76 -19.61
N LEU A 188 -10.16 3.38 -20.56
CA LEU A 188 -10.45 4.75 -20.97
C LEU A 188 -11.86 4.88 -21.57
N GLU A 189 -12.30 3.90 -22.37
CA GLU A 189 -13.64 3.88 -22.96
C GLU A 189 -14.72 3.65 -21.89
N LYS A 190 -14.52 2.67 -21.01
CA LYS A 190 -15.46 2.29 -19.95
C LYS A 190 -15.75 3.44 -18.99
N TYR A 191 -14.73 4.20 -18.61
CA TYR A 191 -14.84 5.26 -17.61
C TYR A 191 -14.83 6.66 -18.21
N LYS A 192 -15.06 6.79 -19.51
CA LYS A 192 -15.10 8.07 -20.23
C LYS A 192 -16.13 9.01 -19.61
N GLY A 193 -15.67 10.19 -19.20
CA GLY A 193 -16.52 11.24 -18.60
C GLY A 193 -16.95 11.00 -17.15
N GLN A 194 -16.58 9.88 -16.54
CA GLN A 194 -16.83 9.63 -15.13
C GLN A 194 -15.85 10.42 -14.26
N LYS A 195 -16.33 10.94 -13.12
CA LYS A 195 -15.54 11.68 -12.14
C LYS A 195 -15.40 10.88 -10.86
N SER A 196 -14.25 10.97 -10.23
CA SER A 196 -13.95 10.44 -8.91
C SER A 196 -13.06 11.43 -8.15
N THR A 197 -12.91 11.27 -6.85
CA THR A 197 -11.98 12.07 -6.05
C THR A 197 -10.58 12.08 -6.66
N SER A 198 -10.10 10.90 -7.10
CA SER A 198 -8.79 10.77 -7.73
C SER A 198 -8.67 11.57 -9.03
N THR A 199 -9.72 11.61 -9.88
CA THR A 199 -9.68 12.40 -11.12
C THR A 199 -9.64 13.90 -10.84
N GLU A 200 -10.29 14.37 -9.77
CA GLU A 200 -10.25 15.77 -9.34
C GLU A 200 -8.88 16.17 -8.78
N GLU A 201 -8.21 15.26 -8.07
CA GLU A 201 -6.85 15.47 -7.57
C GLU A 201 -5.83 15.47 -8.71
N ILE A 202 -5.96 14.58 -9.69
CA ILE A 202 -5.14 14.56 -10.90
C ILE A 202 -5.19 15.92 -11.60
N GLU A 203 -6.39 16.47 -11.85
CA GLU A 203 -6.55 17.76 -12.53
C GLU A 203 -5.81 18.91 -11.84
N LYS A 204 -5.73 18.92 -10.51
CA LYS A 204 -4.99 19.94 -9.75
C LYS A 204 -3.48 19.86 -9.96
N ASP A 205 -2.97 18.65 -10.29
CA ASP A 205 -1.54 18.36 -10.35
C ASP A 205 -0.97 18.40 -11.78
N LEU A 206 -1.80 18.32 -12.82
CA LEU A 206 -1.35 18.26 -14.22
C LEU A 206 -0.42 19.41 -14.60
N ASN A 207 -0.82 20.65 -14.32
CA ASN A 207 -0.09 21.85 -14.73
C ASN A 207 1.23 22.08 -13.96
N ARG A 208 1.46 21.34 -12.87
CA ARG A 208 2.70 21.41 -12.08
C ARG A 208 3.62 20.22 -12.28
N SER A 209 3.32 19.36 -13.29
CA SER A 209 4.06 18.16 -13.61
C SER A 209 5.10 18.45 -14.68
N LEU A 210 6.38 18.58 -14.28
CA LEU A 210 7.52 18.96 -15.13
C LEU A 210 7.22 20.16 -16.05
N PRO A 211 6.85 21.34 -15.51
CA PRO A 211 6.43 22.49 -16.30
C PRO A 211 7.56 23.06 -17.18
N GLU A 212 8.82 22.75 -16.87
CA GLU A 212 10.01 23.15 -17.64
C GLU A 212 10.16 22.36 -18.96
N TYR A 213 9.53 21.19 -19.09
CA TYR A 213 9.58 20.41 -20.31
C TYR A 213 8.53 20.88 -21.33
N ALA A 214 8.98 21.19 -22.54
CA ALA A 214 8.13 21.79 -23.59
C ALA A 214 6.86 20.98 -23.89
N GLY A 215 6.91 19.66 -23.81
CA GLY A 215 5.76 18.78 -24.01
C GLY A 215 4.61 19.05 -23.04
N TYR A 216 4.88 19.46 -21.80
CA TYR A 216 3.84 19.79 -20.79
C TYR A 216 3.41 21.24 -20.79
N GLN A 217 3.95 22.05 -21.68
CA GLN A 217 3.43 23.37 -22.01
C GLN A 217 2.37 23.31 -23.11
N SER A 218 2.18 22.13 -23.74
CA SER A 218 1.19 21.86 -24.76
C SER A 218 -0.02 21.08 -24.21
N PRO A 219 -1.24 21.31 -24.75
CA PRO A 219 -2.41 20.52 -24.39
C PRO A 219 -2.23 19.02 -24.61
N GLU A 220 -1.52 18.62 -25.67
CA GLU A 220 -1.29 17.21 -26.02
C GLU A 220 -0.54 16.47 -24.92
N GLY A 221 0.53 17.03 -24.35
CA GLY A 221 1.28 16.40 -23.28
C GLY A 221 0.46 16.28 -21.99
N ILE A 222 -0.29 17.35 -21.65
CA ILE A 222 -1.18 17.35 -20.50
C ILE A 222 -2.29 16.29 -20.67
N ASP A 223 -2.87 16.16 -21.85
CA ASP A 223 -3.92 15.19 -22.11
C ASP A 223 -3.41 13.74 -22.03
N ARG A 224 -2.21 13.45 -22.55
CA ARG A 224 -1.57 12.13 -22.39
C ARG A 224 -1.34 11.80 -20.92
N LEU A 225 -0.82 12.75 -20.15
CA LEU A 225 -0.60 12.57 -18.71
C LEU A 225 -1.93 12.30 -17.98
N ARG A 226 -2.96 13.09 -18.29
CA ARG A 226 -4.31 12.91 -17.75
C ARG A 226 -4.85 11.52 -18.01
N ARG A 227 -4.78 11.04 -19.27
CA ARG A 227 -5.29 9.72 -19.66
C ARG A 227 -4.59 8.59 -18.92
N VAL A 228 -3.27 8.62 -18.83
CA VAL A 228 -2.50 7.57 -18.16
C VAL A 228 -2.81 7.52 -16.66
N LEU A 229 -2.80 8.66 -15.96
CA LEU A 229 -3.11 8.73 -14.53
C LEU A 229 -4.55 8.33 -14.24
N THR A 230 -5.50 8.79 -15.05
CA THR A 230 -6.91 8.44 -14.90
C THR A 230 -7.14 6.94 -15.14
N ALA A 231 -6.54 6.36 -16.19
CA ALA A 231 -6.64 4.92 -16.44
C ALA A 231 -6.06 4.10 -15.29
N TYR A 232 -4.92 4.54 -14.72
CA TYR A 232 -4.34 3.86 -13.56
C TYR A 232 -5.23 3.95 -12.33
N ALA A 233 -5.79 5.12 -12.03
CA ALA A 233 -6.68 5.32 -10.89
C ALA A 233 -7.94 4.45 -10.98
N TRP A 234 -8.52 4.29 -12.17
CA TRP A 234 -9.66 3.39 -12.40
C TRP A 234 -9.28 1.90 -12.39
N LYS A 235 -8.06 1.56 -12.79
CA LYS A 235 -7.55 0.18 -12.68
C LYS A 235 -7.38 -0.25 -11.23
N ASN A 236 -6.92 0.66 -10.39
CA ASN A 236 -6.63 0.42 -8.98
C ASN A 236 -7.35 1.45 -8.08
N PRO A 237 -8.70 1.32 -7.94
CA PRO A 237 -9.50 2.31 -7.22
C PRO A 237 -9.21 2.40 -5.72
N GLU A 238 -8.59 1.38 -5.12
CA GLU A 238 -8.19 1.38 -3.71
C GLU A 238 -7.02 2.32 -3.45
N LEU A 239 -6.07 2.34 -4.36
CA LEU A 239 -4.95 3.26 -4.31
C LEU A 239 -5.34 4.61 -4.91
N GLY A 240 -6.07 4.60 -6.02
CA GLY A 240 -6.49 5.79 -6.74
C GLY A 240 -5.32 6.59 -7.28
N TYR A 241 -5.20 7.82 -6.84
CA TYR A 241 -4.11 8.73 -7.17
C TYR A 241 -3.42 9.24 -5.89
N CYS A 242 -2.11 9.32 -5.93
CA CYS A 242 -1.30 9.95 -4.89
C CYS A 242 -0.39 11.01 -5.52
N GLN A 243 -0.19 12.11 -4.83
CA GLN A 243 0.74 13.16 -5.23
C GLN A 243 2.14 12.57 -5.47
N ALA A 244 2.88 13.12 -6.42
CA ALA A 244 4.14 12.66 -7.01
C ALA A 244 4.00 11.56 -8.10
N MET A 245 2.89 10.85 -8.20
CA MET A 245 2.65 9.97 -9.36
C MET A 245 2.65 10.75 -10.68
N ASN A 246 2.13 11.98 -10.68
CA ASN A 246 2.15 12.89 -11.83
C ASN A 246 3.58 13.16 -12.30
N ILE A 247 4.51 13.41 -11.39
CA ILE A 247 5.92 13.73 -11.69
C ILE A 247 6.60 12.54 -12.34
N VAL A 248 6.45 11.37 -11.74
CA VAL A 248 7.06 10.14 -12.27
C VAL A 248 6.44 9.76 -13.62
N THR A 249 5.11 9.79 -13.74
CA THR A 249 4.40 9.48 -14.98
C THR A 249 4.77 10.45 -16.10
N SER A 250 4.96 11.74 -15.77
CA SER A 250 5.40 12.72 -16.77
C SER A 250 6.81 12.41 -17.30
N ALA A 251 7.73 11.97 -16.44
CA ALA A 251 9.06 11.51 -16.89
C ALA A 251 8.97 10.26 -17.78
N LEU A 252 8.09 9.30 -17.45
CA LEU A 252 7.89 8.10 -18.27
C LEU A 252 7.38 8.44 -19.68
N LEU A 253 6.37 9.33 -19.79
CA LEU A 253 5.74 9.70 -21.06
C LEU A 253 6.67 10.43 -22.03
N ILE A 254 7.79 10.96 -21.58
CA ILE A 254 8.80 11.52 -22.49
C ILE A 254 9.41 10.41 -23.37
N TYR A 255 9.59 9.22 -22.82
CA TYR A 255 10.30 8.12 -23.47
C TYR A 255 9.38 6.99 -23.94
N THR A 256 8.10 6.98 -23.56
CA THR A 256 7.18 5.87 -23.77
C THR A 256 5.84 6.33 -24.35
N THR A 257 5.14 5.43 -25.03
CA THR A 257 3.73 5.62 -25.36
C THR A 257 2.88 5.60 -24.10
N GLU A 258 1.63 6.04 -24.19
CA GLU A 258 0.69 6.05 -23.05
C GLU A 258 0.49 4.65 -22.46
N GLU A 259 0.29 3.64 -23.28
CA GLU A 259 0.09 2.26 -22.81
C GLU A 259 1.35 1.70 -22.14
N GLN A 260 2.53 2.01 -22.67
CA GLN A 260 3.80 1.65 -22.05
C GLN A 260 3.97 2.34 -20.68
N ALA A 261 3.69 3.64 -20.59
CA ALA A 261 3.73 4.41 -19.35
C ALA A 261 2.75 3.85 -18.31
N PHE A 262 1.55 3.48 -18.73
CA PHE A 262 0.54 2.87 -17.87
C PHE A 262 1.02 1.56 -17.21
N TRP A 263 1.62 0.66 -18.01
CA TRP A 263 2.14 -0.59 -17.48
C TRP A 263 3.43 -0.42 -16.68
N LEU A 264 4.29 0.52 -17.05
CA LEU A 264 5.47 0.89 -16.27
C LEU A 264 5.08 1.48 -14.92
N LEU A 265 4.10 2.38 -14.88
CA LEU A 265 3.56 2.93 -13.63
C LEU A 265 2.99 1.82 -12.74
N HIS A 266 2.24 0.88 -13.32
CA HIS A 266 1.71 -0.27 -12.59
C HIS A 266 2.82 -1.10 -11.94
N VAL A 267 3.86 -1.45 -12.68
CA VAL A 267 5.00 -2.22 -12.14
C VAL A 267 5.76 -1.41 -11.09
N LEU A 268 5.93 -0.11 -11.31
CA LEU A 268 6.62 0.76 -10.37
C LEU A 268 5.91 0.81 -9.02
N VAL A 269 4.61 1.04 -9.03
CA VAL A 269 3.81 1.19 -7.81
C VAL A 269 3.61 -0.14 -7.08
N ASP A 270 3.36 -1.22 -7.81
CA ASP A 270 2.98 -2.49 -7.20
C ASP A 270 4.18 -3.38 -6.84
N ARG A 271 5.30 -3.25 -7.55
CA ARG A 271 6.43 -4.19 -7.42
C ARG A 271 7.75 -3.54 -7.04
N ILE A 272 8.11 -2.40 -7.65
CA ILE A 272 9.42 -1.77 -7.43
C ILE A 272 9.40 -0.93 -6.16
N CYS A 273 8.38 -0.07 -6.00
CA CYS A 273 8.22 0.83 -4.87
C CYS A 273 6.87 0.59 -4.16
N PRO A 274 6.62 -0.62 -3.61
CA PRO A 274 5.35 -0.94 -2.99
C PRO A 274 5.06 -0.03 -1.79
N GLY A 275 3.83 0.52 -1.74
CA GLY A 275 3.38 1.40 -0.66
C GLY A 275 3.89 2.85 -0.71
N TYR A 276 4.73 3.22 -1.69
CA TYR A 276 5.21 4.61 -1.84
C TYR A 276 4.07 5.59 -2.11
N TYR A 277 3.14 5.19 -2.96
CA TYR A 277 2.03 6.02 -3.42
C TYR A 277 0.68 5.65 -2.76
N SER A 278 0.73 4.96 -1.63
CA SER A 278 -0.47 4.76 -0.82
C SER A 278 -0.87 6.06 -0.10
N THR A 279 -2.11 6.15 0.36
CA THR A 279 -2.61 7.31 1.12
C THR A 279 -1.75 7.65 2.35
N SER A 280 -1.13 6.65 2.96
CA SER A 280 -0.22 6.80 4.10
C SER A 280 1.25 6.98 3.69
N MET A 281 1.61 6.83 2.42
CA MET A 281 3.00 6.80 1.91
C MET A 281 3.92 5.86 2.70
N TYR A 282 3.33 4.77 3.23
CA TYR A 282 4.00 3.82 4.14
C TYR A 282 5.36 3.36 3.63
N GLY A 283 5.45 2.97 2.34
CA GLY A 283 6.70 2.48 1.75
C GLY A 283 7.80 3.54 1.71
N ALA A 284 7.46 4.79 1.38
CA ALA A 284 8.42 5.88 1.35
C ALA A 284 8.91 6.27 2.74
N LEU A 285 8.01 6.30 3.74
CA LEU A 285 8.36 6.56 5.14
C LEU A 285 9.22 5.44 5.72
N LEU A 286 8.95 4.19 5.35
CA LEU A 286 9.75 3.05 5.75
C LEU A 286 11.16 3.15 5.18
N ASP A 287 11.28 3.43 3.89
CA ASP A 287 12.58 3.56 3.23
C ASP A 287 13.37 4.79 3.69
N GLN A 288 12.69 5.86 4.11
CA GLN A 288 13.35 6.99 4.75
C GLN A 288 14.02 6.60 6.08
N ILE A 289 13.32 5.86 6.95
CA ILE A 289 13.93 5.38 8.21
C ILE A 289 15.10 4.43 7.93
N ILE A 290 14.98 3.59 6.90
CA ILE A 290 16.08 2.72 6.48
C ILE A 290 17.27 3.55 6.00
N PHE A 291 17.01 4.61 5.23
CA PHE A 291 18.07 5.50 4.76
C PHE A 291 18.82 6.17 5.91
N GLU A 292 18.13 6.64 6.94
CA GLU A 292 18.76 7.20 8.15
C GLU A 292 19.65 6.16 8.85
N GLN A 293 19.16 4.91 8.98
CA GLN A 293 19.96 3.82 9.56
C GLN A 293 21.19 3.48 8.71
N LEU A 294 21.08 3.56 7.38
CA LEU A 294 22.20 3.37 6.49
C LEU A 294 23.22 4.51 6.61
N VAL A 295 22.78 5.76 6.73
CA VAL A 295 23.66 6.91 6.99
C VAL A 295 24.37 6.76 8.34
N GLU A 296 23.67 6.41 9.40
CA GLU A 296 24.26 6.12 10.72
C GLU A 296 25.34 5.05 10.64
N LYS A 297 25.10 3.97 9.89
CA LYS A 297 26.03 2.85 9.76
C LYS A 297 27.23 3.15 8.85
N THR A 298 27.02 3.87 7.76
CA THR A 298 28.06 4.08 6.72
C THR A 298 28.82 5.39 6.89
N MET A 299 28.20 6.41 7.49
CA MET A 299 28.76 7.74 7.69
C MET A 299 28.49 8.26 9.12
N PRO A 300 29.02 7.59 10.17
CA PRO A 300 28.69 7.91 11.56
C PRO A 300 29.06 9.34 11.97
N MET A 301 30.17 9.89 11.47
CA MET A 301 30.56 11.28 11.76
C MET A 301 29.54 12.29 11.24
N LEU A 302 29.00 12.07 10.05
CA LEU A 302 27.99 12.93 9.45
C LEU A 302 26.64 12.80 10.20
N TRP A 303 26.29 11.57 10.56
CA TRP A 303 25.09 11.30 11.36
C TRP A 303 25.15 11.95 12.75
N ASP A 304 26.29 11.85 13.44
CA ASP A 304 26.48 12.51 14.74
C ASP A 304 26.42 14.03 14.64
N HIS A 305 26.91 14.58 13.53
CA HIS A 305 26.80 16.01 13.25
C HIS A 305 25.35 16.43 13.07
N PHE A 306 24.57 15.73 12.25
CA PHE A 306 23.15 16.02 12.04
C PHE A 306 22.35 15.94 13.34
N LYS A 307 22.62 14.94 14.20
CA LYS A 307 22.00 14.85 15.53
C LYS A 307 22.33 16.04 16.45
N LYS A 308 23.57 16.54 16.40
CA LYS A 308 24.01 17.67 17.24
C LYS A 308 23.45 19.01 16.74
N THR A 309 23.27 19.16 15.47
CA THR A 309 22.77 20.39 14.83
C THR A 309 21.26 20.37 14.59
N GLU A 310 20.58 19.28 14.99
CA GLU A 310 19.14 19.05 14.78
C GLU A 310 18.73 19.15 13.29
N VAL A 311 19.65 18.83 12.35
CA VAL A 311 19.35 18.76 10.92
C VAL A 311 18.60 17.47 10.62
N GLU A 312 17.39 17.61 10.05
CA GLU A 312 16.55 16.48 9.71
C GLU A 312 16.81 15.98 8.28
N LEU A 313 17.43 14.81 8.16
CA LEU A 313 17.72 14.18 6.87
C LEU A 313 16.46 13.92 6.02
N SER A 314 15.34 13.71 6.67
CA SER A 314 14.01 13.50 6.05
C SER A 314 13.59 14.59 5.09
N ILE A 315 13.98 15.84 5.36
CA ILE A 315 13.63 17.02 4.54
C ILE A 315 14.15 16.87 3.10
N ALA A 316 15.31 16.24 2.94
CA ALA A 316 15.88 15.99 1.63
C ALA A 316 15.46 14.62 1.07
N CYS A 317 15.58 13.53 1.85
CA CYS A 317 15.47 12.19 1.31
C CYS A 317 14.03 11.76 0.98
N LEU A 318 13.02 12.24 1.71
CA LEU A 318 11.63 11.90 1.40
C LEU A 318 11.17 12.45 0.04
N PRO A 319 11.43 13.71 -0.33
CA PRO A 319 11.21 14.19 -1.70
C PRO A 319 11.97 13.39 -2.76
N TRP A 320 13.22 12.97 -2.48
CA TRP A 320 14.00 12.14 -3.42
C TRP A 320 13.30 10.82 -3.71
N PHE A 321 12.86 10.13 -2.67
CA PHE A 321 12.21 8.83 -2.82
C PHE A 321 10.84 8.93 -3.48
N LEU A 322 9.99 9.88 -3.08
CA LEU A 322 8.66 10.06 -3.65
C LEU A 322 8.68 10.44 -5.14
N SER A 323 9.61 11.31 -5.55
CA SER A 323 9.77 11.71 -6.94
C SER A 323 10.77 10.86 -7.73
N LEU A 324 11.39 9.85 -7.11
CA LEU A 324 12.46 9.03 -7.69
C LEU A 324 13.59 9.91 -8.27
N TYR A 325 13.94 10.97 -7.53
CA TYR A 325 14.88 12.04 -7.89
C TYR A 325 14.46 12.95 -9.05
N VAL A 326 13.33 12.73 -9.72
CA VAL A 326 12.91 13.50 -10.91
C VAL A 326 12.79 15.00 -10.62
N ASN A 327 12.26 15.37 -9.46
CA ASN A 327 12.15 16.78 -9.05
C ASN A 327 13.38 17.32 -8.30
N SER A 328 14.39 16.49 -8.06
CA SER A 328 15.50 16.86 -7.18
C SER A 328 16.76 17.22 -7.96
N MET A 329 16.90 16.68 -9.18
CA MET A 329 18.05 16.92 -10.06
C MET A 329 17.58 17.20 -11.49
N PRO A 330 18.46 17.72 -12.39
CA PRO A 330 18.11 17.89 -13.79
C PRO A 330 17.53 16.61 -14.40
N LEU A 331 16.47 16.75 -15.20
CA LEU A 331 15.71 15.62 -15.72
C LEU A 331 16.57 14.59 -16.48
N GLU A 332 17.56 15.05 -17.24
CA GLU A 332 18.52 14.20 -17.95
C GLU A 332 19.39 13.36 -17.01
N CYS A 333 19.62 13.81 -15.77
CA CYS A 333 20.31 13.07 -14.73
C CYS A 333 19.35 12.10 -14.01
N ALA A 334 18.15 12.56 -13.71
CA ALA A 334 17.13 11.75 -13.03
C ALA A 334 16.73 10.52 -13.85
N VAL A 335 16.61 10.64 -15.17
CA VAL A 335 16.29 9.49 -16.04
C VAL A 335 17.40 8.42 -16.01
N ARG A 336 18.65 8.79 -15.70
CA ARG A 336 19.74 7.82 -15.52
C ARG A 336 19.55 7.00 -14.23
N VAL A 337 19.01 7.62 -13.18
CA VAL A 337 18.58 6.89 -11.96
C VAL A 337 17.45 5.94 -12.29
N LEU A 338 16.45 6.39 -13.07
CA LEU A 338 15.35 5.55 -13.52
C LEU A 338 15.81 4.37 -14.40
N ASP A 339 16.82 4.56 -15.27
CA ASP A 339 17.44 3.49 -16.07
C ASP A 339 17.86 2.31 -15.19
N ILE A 340 18.50 2.62 -14.05
CA ILE A 340 19.01 1.62 -13.12
C ILE A 340 17.87 1.10 -12.21
N LEU A 341 16.98 1.96 -11.76
CA LEU A 341 15.84 1.57 -10.91
C LEU A 341 14.98 0.48 -11.57
N PHE A 342 14.67 0.63 -12.86
CA PHE A 342 13.90 -0.39 -13.59
C PHE A 342 14.68 -1.69 -13.83
N MET A 343 16.00 -1.64 -13.80
CA MET A 343 16.86 -2.82 -13.97
C MET A 343 17.13 -3.54 -12.65
N GLU A 344 17.54 -2.79 -11.61
CA GLU A 344 18.10 -3.33 -10.37
C GLU A 344 17.16 -3.21 -9.17
N GLY A 345 16.09 -2.44 -9.28
CA GLY A 345 15.15 -2.25 -8.16
C GLY A 345 15.52 -1.08 -7.24
N PRO A 346 14.83 -0.95 -6.09
CA PRO A 346 14.85 0.25 -5.27
C PRO A 346 16.15 0.49 -4.49
N ARG A 347 17.05 -0.49 -4.35
CA ARG A 347 18.33 -0.31 -3.65
C ARG A 347 19.14 0.86 -4.19
N ILE A 348 19.04 1.14 -5.50
CA ILE A 348 19.76 2.25 -6.13
C ILE A 348 19.38 3.61 -5.54
N LEU A 349 18.14 3.78 -5.09
CA LEU A 349 17.69 5.03 -4.48
C LEU A 349 18.50 5.33 -3.22
N PHE A 350 18.80 4.32 -2.41
CA PHE A 350 19.65 4.43 -1.21
C PHE A 350 21.11 4.69 -1.59
N GLN A 351 21.65 3.93 -2.55
CA GLN A 351 23.04 4.06 -2.98
C GLN A 351 23.32 5.45 -3.54
N ILE A 352 22.42 6.01 -4.36
CA ILE A 352 22.53 7.38 -4.88
C ILE A 352 22.45 8.40 -3.74
N GLY A 353 21.49 8.27 -2.83
CA GLY A 353 21.36 9.19 -1.68
C GLY A 353 22.63 9.19 -0.81
N LEU A 354 23.18 8.01 -0.51
CA LEU A 354 24.42 7.87 0.24
C LEU A 354 25.62 8.49 -0.52
N ALA A 355 25.70 8.29 -1.84
CA ALA A 355 26.75 8.88 -2.67
C ALA A 355 26.66 10.42 -2.67
N VAL A 356 25.47 10.99 -2.76
CA VAL A 356 25.24 12.45 -2.66
C VAL A 356 25.73 12.99 -1.32
N LEU A 357 25.37 12.34 -0.21
CA LEU A 357 25.83 12.75 1.11
C LEU A 357 27.36 12.60 1.27
N LYS A 358 27.94 11.54 0.71
CA LYS A 358 29.39 11.29 0.77
C LYS A 358 30.18 12.36 0.01
N ILE A 359 29.74 12.69 -1.22
CA ILE A 359 30.42 13.70 -2.05
C ILE A 359 30.44 15.06 -1.39
N ASN A 360 29.34 15.44 -0.75
CA ASN A 360 29.18 16.73 -0.10
C ASN A 360 29.53 16.70 1.41
N GLY A 361 30.10 15.59 1.90
CA GLY A 361 30.28 15.35 3.33
C GLY A 361 31.06 16.42 4.06
N GLU A 362 32.16 16.95 3.46
CA GLU A 362 32.97 17.99 4.07
C GLU A 362 32.21 19.31 4.25
N GLU A 363 31.39 19.70 3.25
CA GLU A 363 30.58 20.90 3.33
C GLU A 363 29.37 20.68 4.29
N LEU A 364 28.78 19.50 4.28
CA LEU A 364 27.68 19.12 5.16
C LEU A 364 28.08 19.11 6.65
N LEU A 365 29.33 18.77 6.98
CA LEU A 365 29.84 18.84 8.35
C LEU A 365 29.96 20.27 8.89
N GLN A 366 29.82 21.29 8.05
CA GLN A 366 29.85 22.70 8.44
C GLN A 366 28.44 23.31 8.60
N THR A 367 27.38 22.57 8.24
CA THR A 367 26.00 23.03 8.32
C THR A 367 25.54 23.14 9.77
N ARG A 368 24.65 24.12 10.06
CA ARG A 368 24.10 24.34 11.41
C ARG A 368 22.56 24.31 11.42
N ASP A 369 21.95 24.26 10.27
CA ASP A 369 20.51 24.26 10.10
C ASP A 369 20.07 23.58 8.80
N ASP A 370 18.78 23.28 8.69
CA ASP A 370 18.17 22.62 7.53
C ASP A 370 18.26 23.45 6.24
N GLY A 371 18.29 24.78 6.35
CA GLY A 371 18.40 25.67 5.19
C GLY A 371 19.75 25.53 4.50
N ALA A 372 20.85 25.66 5.26
CA ALA A 372 22.20 25.49 4.76
C ALA A 372 22.42 24.07 4.19
N PHE A 373 21.87 23.03 4.87
CA PHE A 373 21.88 21.66 4.40
C PHE A 373 21.22 21.50 3.02
N LEU A 374 20.01 22.03 2.85
CA LEU A 374 19.30 21.96 1.57
C LEU A 374 19.98 22.77 0.46
N ASP A 375 20.59 23.91 0.78
CA ASP A 375 21.26 24.75 -0.20
C ASP A 375 22.52 24.08 -0.78
N ILE A 376 23.30 23.36 0.03
CA ILE A 376 24.41 22.55 -0.44
C ILE A 376 23.93 21.49 -1.42
N LEU A 377 22.89 20.73 -1.05
CA LEU A 377 22.35 19.66 -1.90
C LEU A 377 21.76 20.20 -3.21
N LYS A 378 21.05 21.32 -3.18
CA LYS A 378 20.55 21.99 -4.39
C LYS A 378 21.68 22.46 -5.30
N SER A 379 22.72 23.09 -4.74
CA SER A 379 23.90 23.54 -5.49
C SER A 379 24.61 22.36 -6.15
N PHE A 380 24.76 21.24 -5.44
CA PHE A 380 25.31 20.02 -5.99
C PHE A 380 24.50 19.53 -7.20
N PHE A 381 23.16 19.39 -7.05
CA PHE A 381 22.32 18.92 -8.15
C PHE A 381 22.29 19.88 -9.33
N GLN A 382 22.31 21.18 -9.12
CA GLN A 382 22.39 22.17 -10.21
C GLN A 382 23.71 22.08 -10.99
N SER A 383 24.79 21.70 -10.33
CA SER A 383 26.13 21.55 -10.94
C SER A 383 26.47 20.14 -11.41
N ILE A 384 25.55 19.19 -11.31
CA ILE A 384 25.81 17.74 -11.49
C ILE A 384 26.28 17.38 -12.90
N GLU A 385 25.92 18.18 -13.90
CA GLU A 385 26.37 17.99 -15.30
C GLU A 385 27.74 18.59 -15.58
N SER A 386 28.24 19.46 -14.69
CA SER A 386 29.55 20.08 -14.90
C SER A 386 30.67 19.06 -14.77
N SER A 387 31.75 19.28 -15.52
CA SER A 387 33.00 18.49 -15.36
C SER A 387 33.64 18.80 -14.00
N ASN A 388 34.13 17.77 -13.34
CA ASN A 388 34.80 17.91 -12.03
C ASN A 388 36.17 18.56 -12.17
N ASP A 389 36.33 19.81 -11.69
CA ASP A 389 37.62 20.54 -11.75
C ASP A 389 38.52 20.27 -10.52
N HIS A 390 38.07 19.53 -9.50
CA HIS A 390 38.76 19.37 -8.21
C HIS A 390 39.82 18.26 -8.16
N ARG A 391 40.09 17.55 -9.29
CA ARG A 391 41.17 16.55 -9.30
C ARG A 391 42.54 17.21 -9.37
N SER A 392 43.49 16.67 -8.58
CA SER A 392 44.87 17.17 -8.49
C SER A 392 45.56 17.24 -9.87
N ALA A 393 46.46 18.19 -10.03
CA ALA A 393 47.17 18.47 -11.29
C ALA A 393 47.96 17.26 -11.87
N ILE A 394 48.21 16.22 -11.05
CA ILE A 394 48.91 15.00 -11.43
C ILE A 394 48.02 14.04 -12.20
N GLU A 395 46.70 13.99 -11.88
CA GLU A 395 45.73 13.12 -12.55
C GLU A 395 45.21 13.72 -13.87
N LYS A 396 45.40 15.02 -14.08
CA LYS A 396 44.94 15.74 -15.29
C LYS A 396 45.56 15.28 -16.61
N LYS A 397 46.63 14.50 -16.59
CA LYS A 397 47.40 14.15 -17.81
C LYS A 397 46.98 12.85 -18.50
N SER A 398 46.12 12.02 -17.90
CA SER A 398 45.89 10.64 -18.38
C SER A 398 44.44 10.15 -18.53
N ARG A 399 43.42 10.89 -18.14
CA ARG A 399 42.04 10.37 -18.20
C ARG A 399 41.03 11.39 -18.71
N THR A 400 40.05 10.89 -19.46
CA THR A 400 38.86 11.61 -19.92
C THR A 400 38.13 12.23 -18.71
N ARG A 401 37.70 13.49 -18.78
CA ARG A 401 36.99 14.18 -17.70
C ARG A 401 35.59 13.53 -17.53
N LEU A 402 35.38 12.87 -16.43
CA LEU A 402 34.07 12.36 -16.06
C LEU A 402 33.16 13.51 -15.54
N THR A 403 31.88 13.44 -15.84
CA THR A 403 30.89 14.36 -15.25
C THR A 403 30.68 14.02 -13.77
N LYS A 404 30.24 15.01 -12.95
CA LYS A 404 29.88 14.76 -11.54
C LYS A 404 28.81 13.65 -11.41
N LEU A 405 27.90 13.55 -12.39
CA LEU A 405 26.92 12.48 -12.45
C LEU A 405 27.59 11.11 -12.55
N SER A 406 28.55 10.94 -13.48
CA SER A 406 29.27 9.68 -13.64
C SER A 406 30.05 9.31 -12.40
N GLU A 407 30.67 10.31 -11.73
CA GLU A 407 31.37 10.11 -10.47
C GLU A 407 30.45 9.70 -9.34
N MET A 408 29.30 10.36 -9.19
CA MET A 408 28.25 9.99 -8.23
C MET A 408 27.79 8.54 -8.42
N MET A 409 27.54 8.14 -9.66
CA MET A 409 27.16 6.76 -10.00
C MET A 409 28.26 5.76 -9.61
N LEU A 410 29.52 6.06 -9.94
CA LEU A 410 30.66 5.21 -9.59
C LEU A 410 30.83 5.07 -8.07
N ILE A 411 30.70 6.17 -7.32
CA ILE A 411 30.75 6.15 -5.84
C ILE A 411 29.61 5.30 -5.28
N ALA A 412 28.37 5.46 -5.79
CA ALA A 412 27.23 4.68 -5.39
C ALA A 412 27.50 3.17 -5.47
N TYR A 413 28.14 2.71 -6.51
CA TYR A 413 28.47 1.31 -6.71
C TYR A 413 29.75 0.83 -6.00
N ARG A 414 30.77 1.68 -5.88
CA ARG A 414 32.05 1.34 -5.24
C ARG A 414 31.94 1.31 -3.72
N GLU A 415 31.48 2.41 -3.15
CA GLU A 415 31.52 2.59 -1.71
C GLU A 415 30.29 2.00 -1.01
N PHE A 416 29.16 1.96 -1.71
CA PHE A 416 27.89 1.49 -1.16
C PHE A 416 27.41 0.16 -1.76
N SER A 417 28.33 -0.67 -2.28
CA SER A 417 28.05 -2.03 -2.77
C SER A 417 27.47 -2.95 -1.69
N LEU A 418 27.78 -2.68 -0.41
CA LEU A 418 27.25 -3.42 0.74
C LEU A 418 25.75 -3.22 0.94
N VAL A 419 25.13 -2.19 0.34
CA VAL A 419 23.68 -2.01 0.36
C VAL A 419 23.07 -2.94 -0.68
N THR A 420 22.79 -4.17 -0.28
CA THR A 420 22.20 -5.20 -1.14
C THR A 420 20.68 -5.21 -1.03
N ASP A 421 20.00 -5.88 -1.97
CA ASP A 421 18.54 -6.05 -1.94
C ASP A 421 18.10 -6.83 -0.68
N GLU A 422 18.88 -7.85 -0.28
CA GLU A 422 18.62 -8.64 0.93
C GLU A 422 18.70 -7.77 2.18
N MET A 423 19.71 -6.89 2.26
CA MET A 423 19.86 -5.94 3.38
C MET A 423 18.65 -5.00 3.45
N VAL A 424 18.21 -4.45 2.32
CA VAL A 424 17.05 -3.55 2.27
C VAL A 424 15.78 -4.28 2.69
N VAL A 425 15.56 -5.52 2.20
CA VAL A 425 14.41 -6.35 2.59
C VAL A 425 14.42 -6.64 4.08
N GLU A 426 15.56 -6.99 4.66
CA GLU A 426 15.68 -7.27 6.08
C GLU A 426 15.44 -6.01 6.94
N LEU A 427 16.00 -4.87 6.56
CA LEU A 427 15.75 -3.60 7.24
C LEU A 427 14.28 -3.18 7.15
N ARG A 428 13.62 -3.40 6.00
CA ARG A 428 12.17 -3.18 5.86
C ARG A 428 11.39 -4.07 6.83
N ARG A 429 11.73 -5.36 6.92
CA ARG A 429 11.09 -6.30 7.83
C ARG A 429 11.24 -5.88 9.30
N GLN A 430 12.41 -5.41 9.69
CA GLN A 430 12.69 -4.97 11.07
C GLN A 430 11.94 -3.68 11.45
N ASN A 431 11.78 -2.76 10.52
CA ASN A 431 11.18 -1.44 10.80
C ASN A 431 9.68 -1.36 10.48
N GLN A 432 9.12 -2.31 9.72
CA GLN A 432 7.71 -2.27 9.28
C GLN A 432 6.71 -2.13 10.43
N LEU A 433 6.93 -2.79 11.56
CA LEU A 433 6.04 -2.69 12.73
C LEU A 433 6.09 -1.32 13.40
N LYS A 434 7.28 -0.69 13.46
CA LYS A 434 7.45 0.64 14.04
C LYS A 434 6.74 1.70 13.19
N VAL A 435 6.93 1.64 11.87
CA VAL A 435 6.28 2.55 10.92
C VAL A 435 4.77 2.32 10.90
N GLY A 436 4.32 1.06 10.90
CA GLY A 436 2.91 0.72 10.96
C GLY A 436 2.22 1.29 12.22
N ALA A 437 2.82 1.12 13.38
CA ALA A 437 2.31 1.68 14.64
C ALA A 437 2.26 3.23 14.63
N GLY A 438 3.26 3.88 14.02
CA GLY A 438 3.29 5.34 13.84
C GLY A 438 2.15 5.83 12.96
N ILE A 439 1.96 5.21 11.80
CA ILE A 439 0.89 5.53 10.84
C ILE A 439 -0.48 5.29 11.47
N GLU A 440 -0.66 4.15 12.15
CA GLU A 440 -1.91 3.84 12.85
C GLU A 440 -2.24 4.90 13.89
N SER A 441 -1.26 5.31 14.70
CA SER A 441 -1.43 6.37 15.70
C SER A 441 -1.82 7.71 15.07
N PHE A 442 -1.23 8.06 13.93
CA PHE A 442 -1.58 9.27 13.18
C PHE A 442 -2.99 9.19 12.58
N THR A 443 -3.31 8.07 11.91
CA THR A 443 -4.63 7.83 11.32
C THR A 443 -5.71 7.90 12.39
N LYS A 444 -5.48 7.26 13.55
CA LYS A 444 -6.37 7.32 14.71
C LYS A 444 -6.65 8.75 15.15
N ARG A 445 -5.62 9.59 15.30
CA ARG A 445 -5.80 11.01 15.67
C ARG A 445 -6.55 11.80 14.62
N THR A 446 -6.26 11.54 13.35
CA THR A 446 -6.92 12.20 12.23
C THR A 446 -8.39 11.86 12.19
N VAL A 447 -8.75 10.57 12.29
CA VAL A 447 -10.15 10.12 12.34
C VAL A 447 -10.88 10.71 13.53
N ILE A 448 -10.27 10.69 14.74
CA ILE A 448 -10.85 11.27 15.95
C ILE A 448 -11.07 12.79 15.80
N ARG A 449 -10.13 13.50 15.17
CA ARG A 449 -10.24 14.94 14.93
C ARG A 449 -11.34 15.32 13.93
N HIS A 450 -11.62 14.44 12.96
CA HIS A 450 -12.63 14.67 11.93
C HIS A 450 -14.03 14.12 12.31
N LEU A 451 -14.19 13.53 13.51
CA LEU A 451 -15.51 13.23 14.04
C LEU A 451 -16.34 14.50 14.15
N LYS A 452 -17.53 14.49 13.58
CA LYS A 452 -18.48 15.63 13.61
C LYS A 452 -19.05 15.81 15.02
N ASP A 453 -19.21 14.71 15.74
CA ASP A 453 -19.79 14.68 17.07
C ASP A 453 -19.06 13.62 17.89
N THR A 454 -18.53 14.01 19.04
CA THR A 454 -17.85 13.10 19.98
C THR A 454 -18.84 12.38 20.90
N ALA A 455 -20.12 12.74 20.81
CA ALA A 455 -21.21 12.15 21.57
C ALA A 455 -20.92 12.10 23.10
N GLY A 456 -20.21 13.14 23.61
CA GLY A 456 -19.87 13.27 25.04
C GLY A 456 -18.64 12.46 25.51
N PHE A 457 -18.07 11.60 24.68
CA PHE A 457 -16.87 10.84 25.06
C PHE A 457 -15.61 11.69 25.14
N SER A 458 -14.72 11.31 26.06
CA SER A 458 -13.35 11.84 26.09
C SER A 458 -12.54 11.34 24.87
N LYS A 459 -11.46 12.04 24.55
CA LYS A 459 -10.55 11.60 23.47
C LYS A 459 -9.94 10.21 23.73
N GLU A 460 -9.79 9.83 24.99
CA GLU A 460 -9.25 8.53 25.40
C GLU A 460 -10.27 7.41 25.14
N ASP A 461 -11.54 7.65 25.50
CA ASP A 461 -12.61 6.69 25.29
C ASP A 461 -12.86 6.46 23.80
N ILE A 462 -12.94 7.55 23.02
CA ILE A 462 -13.03 7.45 21.55
C ILE A 462 -11.83 6.69 20.99
N GLY A 463 -10.63 6.92 21.55
CA GLY A 463 -9.43 6.17 21.18
C GLY A 463 -9.54 4.67 21.45
N THR A 464 -10.21 4.27 22.52
CA THR A 464 -10.45 2.86 22.87
C THR A 464 -11.49 2.24 21.93
N ILE A 465 -12.56 2.97 21.63
CA ILE A 465 -13.57 2.54 20.64
C ILE A 465 -12.92 2.40 19.25
N TYR A 466 -12.03 3.32 18.85
CA TYR A 466 -11.29 3.24 17.61
C TYR A 466 -10.47 1.95 17.50
N ASP A 467 -9.69 1.62 18.55
CA ASP A 467 -8.85 0.42 18.57
C ASP A 467 -9.67 -0.86 18.42
N LYS A 468 -10.83 -0.92 19.09
CA LYS A 468 -11.74 -2.07 18.97
C LYS A 468 -12.39 -2.14 17.59
N TYR A 469 -12.85 -1.01 17.06
CA TYR A 469 -13.52 -0.93 15.75
C TYR A 469 -12.57 -1.32 14.61
N PHE A 470 -11.46 -0.60 14.43
CA PHE A 470 -10.52 -0.86 13.35
C PHE A 470 -9.72 -2.14 13.55
N GLY A 471 -9.42 -2.53 14.79
CA GLY A 471 -8.78 -3.80 15.09
C GLY A 471 -9.63 -4.98 14.63
N THR A 472 -10.94 -4.97 14.90
CA THR A 472 -11.84 -6.04 14.47
C THR A 472 -11.96 -6.08 12.94
N LEU A 473 -12.08 -4.94 12.26
CA LEU A 473 -12.10 -4.87 10.80
C LEU A 473 -10.82 -5.43 10.19
N TYR A 474 -9.67 -5.11 10.75
CA TYR A 474 -8.38 -5.59 10.25
C TYR A 474 -8.25 -7.11 10.32
N TYR A 475 -8.61 -7.74 11.45
CA TYR A 475 -8.54 -9.18 11.61
C TYR A 475 -9.56 -9.92 10.74
N SER A 476 -10.79 -9.42 10.62
CA SER A 476 -11.82 -10.02 9.77
C SER A 476 -11.44 -10.00 8.29
N ASN A 477 -10.85 -8.90 7.81
CA ASN A 477 -10.41 -8.78 6.43
C ASN A 477 -9.24 -9.73 6.09
N ARG A 478 -8.35 -10.01 7.07
CA ARG A 478 -7.24 -10.94 6.89
C ARG A 478 -7.70 -12.38 6.70
N ASP A 479 -8.73 -12.79 7.41
CA ASP A 479 -9.27 -14.15 7.35
C ASP A 479 -10.05 -14.42 6.05
N THR A 480 -10.66 -13.38 5.46
CA THR A 480 -11.48 -13.51 4.23
C THR A 480 -10.70 -13.25 2.95
N GLY A 481 -9.47 -12.73 3.02
CA GLY A 481 -8.66 -12.36 1.83
C GLY A 481 -9.33 -11.30 0.94
N GLY A 482 -10.33 -10.60 1.48
CA GLY A 482 -11.11 -9.58 0.79
C GLY A 482 -10.48 -8.18 0.87
N LYS A 483 -11.12 -7.23 0.19
CA LYS A 483 -10.76 -5.80 0.26
C LYS A 483 -10.94 -5.27 1.68
N PRO A 484 -10.02 -4.39 2.16
CA PRO A 484 -10.19 -3.76 3.46
C PRO A 484 -11.46 -2.92 3.49
N GLU A 485 -12.47 -3.37 4.21
CA GLU A 485 -13.69 -2.62 4.43
C GLU A 485 -13.47 -1.54 5.49
N SER A 486 -13.90 -0.33 5.24
CA SER A 486 -13.84 0.79 6.19
C SER A 486 -15.07 0.90 7.09
N LYS A 487 -16.09 0.06 6.84
CA LYS A 487 -17.37 0.04 7.55
C LYS A 487 -17.67 -1.38 8.02
N MET A 488 -18.35 -1.49 9.17
CA MET A 488 -18.70 -2.79 9.72
C MET A 488 -20.00 -3.32 9.15
N ASN A 489 -19.99 -4.60 8.78
CA ASN A 489 -21.17 -5.41 8.52
C ASN A 489 -21.61 -6.10 9.82
N LYS A 490 -22.67 -6.92 9.73
CA LYS A 490 -23.25 -7.64 10.88
C LYS A 490 -22.24 -8.57 11.57
N GLU A 491 -21.45 -9.31 10.78
CA GLU A 491 -20.49 -10.30 11.27
C GLU A 491 -19.33 -9.62 12.02
N THR A 492 -18.80 -8.55 11.46
CA THR A 492 -17.72 -7.77 12.10
C THR A 492 -18.21 -7.03 13.34
N PHE A 493 -19.45 -6.54 13.34
CA PHE A 493 -20.07 -5.93 14.53
C PHE A 493 -20.23 -6.94 15.66
N GLN A 494 -20.70 -8.15 15.35
CA GLN A 494 -20.82 -9.24 16.32
C GLN A 494 -19.44 -9.64 16.89
N ALA A 495 -18.42 -9.74 16.05
CA ALA A 495 -17.05 -10.03 16.46
C ALA A 495 -16.48 -8.92 17.39
N MET A 496 -16.78 -7.65 17.11
CA MET A 496 -16.39 -6.54 17.97
C MET A 496 -17.08 -6.64 19.35
N LEU A 497 -18.39 -6.83 19.39
CA LEU A 497 -19.11 -7.00 20.66
C LEU A 497 -18.63 -8.21 21.46
N ALA A 498 -18.33 -9.34 20.78
CA ALA A 498 -17.77 -10.53 21.42
C ALA A 498 -16.38 -10.27 22.05
N SER A 499 -15.63 -9.29 21.53
CA SER A 499 -14.36 -8.88 22.14
C SER A 499 -14.53 -8.05 23.42
N MET A 500 -15.68 -7.41 23.60
CA MET A 500 -15.96 -6.43 24.65
C MET A 500 -16.95 -6.92 25.71
N THR A 501 -17.83 -7.84 25.37
CA THR A 501 -18.91 -8.27 26.24
C THR A 501 -18.90 -9.78 26.45
N PRO A 502 -19.28 -10.29 27.62
CA PRO A 502 -19.37 -11.74 27.88
C PRO A 502 -20.52 -12.39 27.12
N TRP A 503 -21.63 -11.70 26.94
CA TRP A 503 -22.85 -12.21 26.36
C TRP A 503 -22.83 -12.32 24.82
N ALA A 504 -21.91 -11.65 24.14
CA ALA A 504 -21.72 -11.81 22.70
C ALA A 504 -20.68 -12.89 22.34
N LYS A 505 -20.04 -13.54 23.33
CA LYS A 505 -19.02 -14.58 23.11
C LYS A 505 -19.69 -15.95 22.92
N PHE A 506 -19.42 -16.61 21.79
CA PHE A 506 -19.79 -17.99 21.53
C PHE A 506 -18.57 -18.90 21.58
N LYS A 507 -18.63 -19.94 22.42
CA LYS A 507 -17.75 -21.11 22.28
C LYS A 507 -18.54 -22.17 21.53
N SER A 508 -18.30 -22.30 20.24
CA SER A 508 -18.91 -23.31 19.38
C SER A 508 -18.22 -24.66 19.62
N THR A 509 -18.75 -25.48 20.55
CA THR A 509 -18.25 -26.88 20.69
C THR A 509 -19.31 -27.91 21.06
N ASN A 510 -20.54 -27.56 21.36
CA ASN A 510 -21.55 -28.55 21.74
C ASN A 510 -22.89 -28.35 21.02
N GLU A 511 -23.41 -29.41 20.42
CA GLU A 511 -24.75 -29.50 19.81
C GLU A 511 -25.86 -29.67 20.88
N HIS A 512 -25.67 -29.13 22.09
CA HIS A 512 -26.67 -29.19 23.12
C HIS A 512 -27.80 -28.18 22.83
N PRO A 513 -29.10 -28.53 22.99
CA PRO A 513 -30.23 -27.66 22.70
C PRO A 513 -30.15 -26.27 23.35
N ASP A 514 -29.66 -26.19 24.58
CA ASP A 514 -29.47 -24.92 25.29
C ASP A 514 -28.40 -24.03 24.68
N SER A 515 -27.34 -24.63 24.11
CA SER A 515 -26.28 -23.90 23.41
C SER A 515 -26.80 -23.31 22.08
N ILE A 516 -27.64 -24.03 21.39
CA ILE A 516 -28.29 -23.58 20.14
C ILE A 516 -29.22 -22.40 20.45
N THR A 517 -30.11 -22.56 21.46
CA THR A 517 -31.03 -21.50 21.89
C THR A 517 -30.30 -20.23 22.37
N ALA A 518 -29.24 -20.36 23.16
CA ALA A 518 -28.43 -19.22 23.58
C ALA A 518 -27.79 -18.50 22.40
N LYS A 519 -27.30 -19.25 21.40
CA LYS A 519 -26.75 -18.69 20.17
C LYS A 519 -27.79 -17.93 19.35
N GLU A 520 -29.01 -18.47 19.21
CA GLU A 520 -30.09 -17.82 18.51
C GLU A 520 -30.51 -16.51 19.20
N LEU A 521 -30.67 -16.50 20.51
CA LEU A 521 -31.02 -15.31 21.30
C LEU A 521 -29.96 -14.21 21.17
N SER A 522 -28.67 -14.57 21.34
CA SER A 522 -27.60 -13.61 21.18
C SER A 522 -27.52 -13.07 19.76
N THR A 523 -27.67 -13.93 18.76
CA THR A 523 -27.62 -13.48 17.35
C THR A 523 -28.80 -12.54 17.04
N SER A 524 -29.99 -12.81 17.61
CA SER A 524 -31.15 -11.94 17.49
C SER A 524 -30.93 -10.58 18.15
N PHE A 525 -30.46 -10.57 19.40
CA PHE A 525 -30.19 -9.34 20.14
C PHE A 525 -29.11 -8.48 19.46
N VAL A 526 -27.99 -9.09 19.07
CA VAL A 526 -26.91 -8.40 18.33
C VAL A 526 -27.40 -7.87 16.99
N TYR A 527 -28.31 -8.58 16.30
CA TYR A 527 -28.87 -8.10 15.03
C TYR A 527 -29.77 -6.89 15.21
N ARG A 528 -30.60 -6.84 16.28
CA ARG A 528 -31.37 -5.65 16.63
C ARG A 528 -30.48 -4.46 16.93
N MET A 529 -29.43 -4.67 17.73
CA MET A 529 -28.43 -3.64 18.00
C MET A 529 -27.76 -3.14 16.71
N TYR A 530 -27.35 -4.07 15.82
CA TYR A 530 -26.76 -3.72 14.53
C TYR A 530 -27.68 -2.82 13.70
N ARG A 531 -28.95 -3.17 13.57
CA ARG A 531 -29.94 -2.37 12.85
C ARG A 531 -30.10 -0.96 13.43
N MET A 532 -30.08 -0.85 14.73
CA MET A 532 -30.18 0.42 15.44
C MET A 532 -28.97 1.30 15.21
N PHE A 533 -27.76 0.74 15.29
CA PHE A 533 -26.51 1.44 15.01
C PHE A 533 -26.38 1.82 13.53
N ALA A 534 -26.74 0.94 12.63
CA ALA A 534 -26.66 1.18 11.19
C ALA A 534 -27.67 2.23 10.68
N GLY A 535 -28.84 2.35 11.35
CA GLY A 535 -29.93 3.25 10.93
C GLY A 535 -30.87 2.64 9.88
N GLY A 536 -30.66 1.37 9.45
CA GLY A 536 -31.49 0.68 8.46
C GLY A 536 -31.09 -0.79 8.25
N LYS A 537 -31.88 -1.55 7.47
CA LYS A 537 -31.66 -3.00 7.28
C LYS A 537 -30.38 -3.34 6.50
N ASP A 538 -30.00 -2.52 5.52
CA ASP A 538 -28.90 -2.78 4.59
C ASP A 538 -27.74 -1.77 4.71
N GLU A 539 -27.76 -0.91 5.73
CA GLU A 539 -26.72 0.07 5.95
C GLU A 539 -25.56 -0.51 6.77
N LEU A 540 -24.33 -0.12 6.40
CA LEU A 540 -23.13 -0.47 7.15
C LEU A 540 -22.87 0.56 8.26
N ILE A 541 -22.25 0.11 9.36
CA ILE A 541 -21.90 0.97 10.48
C ILE A 541 -20.52 1.59 10.18
N ASP A 542 -20.49 2.92 10.04
CA ASP A 542 -19.24 3.69 10.02
C ASP A 542 -18.79 4.06 11.45
N PHE A 543 -17.58 4.62 11.57
CA PHE A 543 -17.03 4.95 12.89
C PHE A 543 -17.85 6.00 13.65
N GLN A 544 -18.46 6.98 12.96
CA GLN A 544 -19.31 7.98 13.60
C GLN A 544 -20.59 7.37 14.17
N LYS A 545 -21.23 6.47 13.41
CA LYS A 545 -22.42 5.72 13.87
C LYS A 545 -22.07 4.82 15.07
N MET A 546 -20.89 4.19 15.04
CA MET A 546 -20.39 3.40 16.16
C MET A 546 -20.23 4.23 17.44
N VAL A 547 -19.56 5.39 17.36
CA VAL A 547 -19.36 6.28 18.52
C VAL A 547 -20.69 6.75 19.08
N ARG A 548 -21.64 7.14 18.24
CA ARG A 548 -22.98 7.56 18.67
C ARG A 548 -23.75 6.43 19.36
N GLY A 549 -23.81 5.24 18.75
CA GLY A 549 -24.52 4.11 19.33
C GLY A 549 -23.93 3.63 20.66
N MET A 550 -22.58 3.67 20.77
CA MET A 550 -21.91 3.35 22.02
C MET A 550 -22.17 4.40 23.11
N SER A 551 -22.32 5.67 22.76
CA SER A 551 -22.65 6.73 23.69
C SER A 551 -24.04 6.54 24.31
N GLU A 552 -25.05 6.18 23.51
CA GLU A 552 -26.39 5.90 24.00
C GLU A 552 -26.42 4.81 25.08
N ILE A 553 -25.51 3.83 24.98
CA ILE A 553 -25.40 2.72 25.95
C ILE A 553 -24.53 3.10 27.15
N LEU A 554 -23.36 3.70 26.93
CA LEU A 554 -22.35 3.87 27.98
C LEU A 554 -22.53 5.16 28.82
N GLN A 555 -23.13 6.18 28.25
CA GLN A 555 -23.32 7.48 28.92
C GLN A 555 -24.79 7.75 29.29
N GLY A 556 -25.70 6.88 28.85
CA GLY A 556 -27.11 6.99 29.22
C GLY A 556 -27.34 6.79 30.71
N ASP A 557 -28.38 7.46 31.23
CA ASP A 557 -28.97 7.17 32.54
C ASP A 557 -30.03 6.06 32.40
N ILE A 558 -30.59 5.64 33.51
CA ILE A 558 -31.62 4.57 33.56
C ILE A 558 -32.79 4.86 32.63
N MET A 559 -33.25 6.12 32.56
CA MET A 559 -34.37 6.50 31.71
C MET A 559 -34.01 6.44 30.23
N SER A 560 -32.81 6.85 29.86
CA SER A 560 -32.27 6.75 28.52
C SER A 560 -32.07 5.29 28.07
N HIS A 561 -31.66 4.40 28.98
CA HIS A 561 -31.51 2.98 28.68
C HIS A 561 -32.87 2.30 28.48
N MET A 562 -33.89 2.64 29.28
CA MET A 562 -35.24 2.13 29.06
C MET A 562 -35.81 2.58 27.71
N ASP A 563 -35.58 3.83 27.35
CA ASP A 563 -35.97 4.39 26.05
C ASP A 563 -35.23 3.70 24.89
N TRP A 564 -33.92 3.45 25.06
CA TRP A 564 -33.10 2.73 24.10
C TRP A 564 -33.58 1.28 23.89
N PHE A 565 -33.85 0.56 24.97
CA PHE A 565 -34.40 -0.80 24.89
C PHE A 565 -35.81 -0.80 24.28
N PHE A 566 -36.67 0.15 24.62
CA PHE A 566 -37.97 0.28 24.03
C PHE A 566 -37.88 0.41 22.50
N ARG A 567 -37.07 1.35 21.99
CA ARG A 567 -36.81 1.57 20.57
C ARG A 567 -36.13 0.37 19.88
N LEU A 568 -35.41 -0.46 20.61
CA LEU A 568 -34.76 -1.65 20.08
C LEU A 568 -35.74 -2.71 19.61
N TYR A 569 -36.92 -2.78 20.25
CA TYR A 569 -37.98 -3.76 19.96
C TYR A 569 -39.19 -3.17 19.23
N ASP A 570 -39.39 -1.87 19.27
CA ASP A 570 -40.37 -1.16 18.45
C ASP A 570 -39.84 -1.10 16.98
N GLU A 571 -40.05 -2.22 16.24
CA GLU A 571 -39.51 -2.35 14.87
C GLU A 571 -40.31 -1.56 13.84
N ASP A 572 -41.61 -1.35 14.05
CA ASP A 572 -42.53 -0.65 13.15
C ASP A 572 -42.65 0.85 13.47
N LYS A 573 -42.08 1.27 14.62
CA LYS A 573 -42.01 2.67 15.08
C LYS A 573 -43.39 3.31 15.28
N ASP A 574 -44.26 2.57 15.89
CA ASP A 574 -45.62 3.03 16.26
C ASP A 574 -45.70 3.50 17.72
N ASP A 575 -44.57 3.52 18.45
CA ASP A 575 -44.44 3.86 19.87
C ASP A 575 -45.22 2.92 20.81
N VAL A 576 -45.50 1.70 20.37
CA VAL A 576 -46.21 0.66 21.14
C VAL A 576 -45.49 -0.69 21.03
N LEU A 577 -45.26 -1.36 22.15
CA LEU A 577 -44.75 -2.74 22.17
C LEU A 577 -45.94 -3.71 22.24
N THR A 578 -46.00 -4.59 21.28
CA THR A 578 -47.03 -5.64 21.19
C THR A 578 -46.69 -6.85 22.05
N SER A 579 -47.65 -7.77 22.24
CA SER A 579 -47.44 -9.06 22.91
C SER A 579 -46.19 -9.80 22.37
N LYS A 580 -45.97 -9.76 21.07
CA LYS A 580 -44.82 -10.40 20.43
C LYS A 580 -43.51 -9.75 20.83
N ASP A 581 -43.48 -8.43 20.94
CA ASP A 581 -42.29 -7.68 21.33
C ASP A 581 -41.95 -7.92 22.78
N ILE A 582 -42.96 -7.96 23.67
CA ILE A 582 -42.76 -8.30 25.09
C ILE A 582 -42.21 -9.73 25.25
N ILE A 583 -42.66 -10.70 24.46
CA ILE A 583 -42.06 -12.05 24.45
C ILE A 583 -40.60 -12.01 24.03
N ASN A 584 -40.30 -11.30 22.97
CA ASN A 584 -38.93 -11.20 22.48
C ASN A 584 -38.02 -10.52 23.51
N ILE A 585 -38.47 -9.40 24.10
CA ILE A 585 -37.75 -8.71 25.21
C ILE A 585 -37.55 -9.71 26.37
N SER A 586 -38.57 -10.42 26.77
CA SER A 586 -38.51 -11.35 27.90
C SER A 586 -37.49 -12.47 27.68
N LYS A 587 -37.44 -13.05 26.50
CA LYS A 587 -36.47 -14.10 26.16
C LYS A 587 -35.04 -13.58 26.14
N GLU A 588 -34.82 -12.45 25.47
CA GLU A 588 -33.50 -11.87 25.32
C GLU A 588 -33.01 -11.29 26.65
N LEU A 589 -33.85 -10.69 27.48
CA LEU A 589 -33.51 -10.25 28.86
C LEU A 589 -33.23 -11.42 29.80
N TYR A 590 -33.99 -12.50 29.73
CA TYR A 590 -33.72 -13.71 30.50
C TYR A 590 -32.31 -14.22 30.18
N TRP A 591 -32.02 -14.39 28.92
CA TRP A 591 -30.70 -14.83 28.48
C TRP A 591 -29.57 -13.85 28.92
N LEU A 592 -29.76 -12.54 28.73
CA LEU A 592 -28.80 -11.52 29.13
C LEU A 592 -28.53 -11.55 30.64
N LEU A 593 -29.59 -11.58 31.46
CA LEU A 593 -29.50 -11.67 32.91
C LEU A 593 -28.87 -12.98 33.38
N SER A 594 -29.19 -14.11 32.73
CA SER A 594 -28.61 -15.41 33.09
C SER A 594 -27.10 -15.50 32.81
N VAL A 595 -26.59 -14.71 31.84
CA VAL A 595 -25.14 -14.58 31.58
C VAL A 595 -24.47 -13.62 32.56
N LEU A 596 -25.15 -12.57 32.99
CA LEU A 596 -24.60 -11.52 33.85
C LEU A 596 -24.80 -11.80 35.34
N LYS A 597 -25.84 -12.51 35.74
CA LYS A 597 -26.22 -12.83 37.11
C LYS A 597 -26.56 -14.31 37.27
N ASP A 598 -27.50 -14.63 38.16
CA ASP A 598 -28.00 -15.97 38.40
C ASP A 598 -29.29 -16.25 37.58
N THR A 599 -29.47 -17.50 37.16
CA THR A 599 -30.65 -17.97 36.38
C THR A 599 -31.96 -17.82 37.08
N ASP A 600 -32.00 -17.96 38.43
CA ASP A 600 -33.25 -17.82 39.22
C ASP A 600 -33.63 -16.33 39.33
N ILE A 601 -32.67 -15.44 39.50
CA ILE A 601 -32.91 -13.98 39.49
C ILE A 601 -33.40 -13.53 38.11
N ALA A 602 -32.81 -14.08 37.04
CA ALA A 602 -33.21 -13.79 35.67
C ALA A 602 -34.64 -14.22 35.38
N TRP A 603 -35.07 -15.37 35.95
CA TRP A 603 -36.43 -15.87 35.76
C TRP A 603 -37.44 -15.02 36.52
N ASP A 604 -37.17 -14.64 37.76
CA ASP A 604 -38.01 -13.76 38.55
C ASP A 604 -38.22 -12.38 37.88
N ALA A 605 -37.14 -11.81 37.37
CA ALA A 605 -37.17 -10.53 36.66
C ALA A 605 -38.05 -10.56 35.41
N VAL A 606 -37.94 -11.63 34.62
CA VAL A 606 -38.71 -11.76 33.37
C VAL A 606 -40.16 -12.10 33.62
N THR A 607 -40.45 -12.94 34.62
CA THR A 607 -41.86 -13.22 35.00
C THR A 607 -42.53 -11.97 35.54
N SER A 608 -41.86 -11.17 36.33
CA SER A 608 -42.32 -9.85 36.77
C SER A 608 -42.61 -8.91 35.59
N LEU A 609 -41.67 -8.84 34.62
CA LEU A 609 -41.87 -8.05 33.38
C LEU A 609 -43.16 -8.41 32.67
N ILE A 610 -43.42 -9.70 32.47
CA ILE A 610 -44.63 -10.18 31.76
C ILE A 610 -45.91 -9.83 32.52
N VAL A 611 -45.95 -10.15 33.80
CA VAL A 611 -47.14 -9.93 34.65
C VAL A 611 -47.50 -8.45 34.72
N HIS A 612 -46.52 -7.59 34.99
CA HIS A 612 -46.78 -6.15 35.07
C HIS A 612 -47.02 -5.51 33.69
N SER A 613 -46.55 -6.11 32.60
CA SER A 613 -46.91 -5.68 31.25
C SER A 613 -48.41 -5.96 30.97
N CYS A 614 -48.93 -7.14 31.36
CA CYS A 614 -50.35 -7.43 31.26
C CYS A 614 -51.17 -6.44 32.11
N GLU A 615 -50.78 -6.21 33.34
CA GLU A 615 -51.42 -5.29 34.28
C GLU A 615 -51.50 -3.86 33.72
N GLN A 616 -50.39 -3.32 33.21
CA GLN A 616 -50.36 -1.98 32.62
C GLN A 616 -51.17 -1.87 31.32
N SER A 617 -51.23 -2.92 30.51
CA SER A 617 -52.06 -2.98 29.32
C SER A 617 -53.54 -2.99 29.68
N ASP A 618 -53.96 -3.75 30.73
CA ASP A 618 -55.35 -3.80 31.22
C ASP A 618 -55.78 -2.43 31.78
N ILE A 619 -54.92 -1.77 32.56
CA ILE A 619 -55.13 -0.40 33.05
C ILE A 619 -55.33 0.58 31.89
N ALA A 620 -54.51 0.51 30.87
CA ALA A 620 -54.59 1.38 29.69
C ALA A 620 -55.88 1.16 28.90
N LYS A 621 -56.45 -0.06 28.92
CA LYS A 621 -57.73 -0.41 28.30
C LYS A 621 -58.94 -0.11 29.18
N GLY A 622 -58.75 0.41 30.41
CA GLY A 622 -59.80 0.75 31.34
C GLY A 622 -60.45 -0.45 32.05
N THR A 623 -59.83 -1.61 31.99
CA THR A 623 -60.23 -2.82 32.71
C THR A 623 -59.52 -2.89 34.06
N GLN A 624 -60.23 -3.26 35.14
CA GLN A 624 -59.53 -3.48 36.43
C GLN A 624 -58.75 -4.79 36.34
N PRO A 625 -57.45 -4.82 36.67
CA PRO A 625 -56.65 -6.05 36.64
C PRO A 625 -57.23 -7.04 37.66
N ASP A 626 -57.51 -8.26 37.22
CA ASP A 626 -57.95 -9.35 38.08
C ASP A 626 -56.71 -9.94 38.81
N GLU A 627 -56.49 -9.47 40.06
CA GLU A 627 -55.36 -9.87 40.91
C GLU A 627 -55.29 -11.40 41.13
N ALA A 628 -56.42 -12.09 41.07
CA ALA A 628 -56.46 -13.53 41.22
C ALA A 628 -55.94 -14.25 39.96
N THR A 629 -56.27 -13.75 38.78
CA THR A 629 -55.79 -14.26 37.50
C THR A 629 -54.30 -13.98 37.34
N LEU A 630 -53.81 -12.81 37.72
CA LEU A 630 -52.39 -12.45 37.68
C LEU A 630 -51.55 -13.32 38.62
N LYS A 631 -52.03 -13.56 39.88
CA LYS A 631 -51.38 -14.46 40.83
C LYS A 631 -51.41 -15.92 40.35
N HIS A 632 -52.45 -16.38 39.69
CA HIS A 632 -52.50 -17.73 39.13
C HIS A 632 -51.50 -17.89 37.95
N ARG A 633 -51.40 -16.91 37.06
CA ARG A 633 -50.39 -16.89 35.97
C ARG A 633 -48.96 -16.87 36.51
N LEU A 634 -48.69 -16.05 37.54
CA LEU A 634 -47.41 -16.01 38.19
C LEU A 634 -47.05 -17.34 38.85
N ALA A 635 -48.03 -17.97 39.57
CA ALA A 635 -47.84 -19.27 40.17
C ALA A 635 -47.59 -20.39 39.17
N ASP A 636 -48.25 -20.35 38.01
CA ASP A 636 -48.08 -21.36 36.96
C ASP A 636 -46.68 -21.24 36.28
N LEU A 637 -46.15 -20.01 36.13
CA LEU A 637 -44.83 -19.74 35.61
C LEU A 637 -43.72 -20.08 36.63
N THR A 638 -43.93 -19.82 37.93
CA THR A 638 -42.92 -20.02 38.98
C THR A 638 -42.85 -21.46 39.47
N MET A 639 -43.95 -22.23 39.47
CA MET A 639 -43.97 -23.61 40.02
C MET A 639 -43.25 -24.64 39.12
N LYS A 640 -43.03 -24.37 37.86
CA LYS A 640 -42.42 -25.30 36.91
C LYS A 640 -40.91 -25.11 36.70
N SER A 641 -40.26 -24.19 37.40
CA SER A 641 -38.97 -23.64 36.94
C SER A 641 -37.70 -24.19 37.62
N LYS A 642 -37.79 -25.07 38.63
CA LYS A 642 -36.59 -25.35 39.47
C LYS A 642 -35.47 -26.19 38.82
N GLU A 643 -35.65 -26.83 37.69
CA GLU A 643 -34.62 -27.66 37.03
C GLU A 643 -34.70 -27.68 35.46
N GLU A 644 -35.37 -26.73 34.83
CA GLU A 644 -35.59 -26.81 33.39
C GLU A 644 -34.50 -26.12 32.58
N SER A 645 -34.13 -26.77 31.45
CA SER A 645 -33.16 -26.23 30.49
C SER A 645 -33.57 -24.90 29.87
N LEU A 646 -32.61 -24.06 29.40
CA LEU A 646 -32.86 -22.80 28.73
C LEU A 646 -33.90 -22.95 27.59
N HIS A 647 -33.79 -24.01 26.80
CA HIS A 647 -34.68 -24.29 25.68
C HIS A 647 -36.14 -24.48 26.13
N LEU A 648 -36.38 -25.20 27.26
CA LEU A 648 -37.70 -25.41 27.80
C LEU A 648 -38.31 -24.14 28.38
N ARG A 649 -37.51 -23.33 29.08
CA ARG A 649 -37.93 -22.02 29.59
C ARG A 649 -38.35 -21.07 28.46
N MET A 650 -37.64 -21.06 27.32
CA MET A 650 -38.03 -20.27 26.14
C MET A 650 -39.36 -20.70 25.56
N LYS A 651 -39.63 -22.01 25.49
CA LYS A 651 -40.93 -22.53 25.05
C LYS A 651 -42.08 -22.17 26.01
N GLN A 652 -41.81 -22.10 27.32
CA GLN A 652 -42.81 -21.67 28.30
C GLN A 652 -43.15 -20.19 28.10
N LEU A 653 -42.18 -19.36 27.83
CA LEU A 653 -42.43 -17.94 27.52
C LEU A 653 -43.25 -17.77 26.25
N ASP A 654 -43.02 -18.57 25.21
CA ASP A 654 -43.87 -18.57 24.00
C ASP A 654 -45.32 -18.90 24.26
N ASN A 655 -45.56 -19.81 25.20
CA ASN A 655 -46.92 -20.26 25.51
C ASN A 655 -47.65 -19.38 26.52
N SER A 656 -46.96 -18.52 27.27
CA SER A 656 -47.50 -17.76 28.40
C SER A 656 -48.40 -16.58 28.02
N ILE A 657 -48.24 -16.02 26.81
CA ILE A 657 -48.88 -14.74 26.42
C ILE A 657 -49.84 -14.88 25.20
N ILE A 658 -49.95 -16.07 24.59
CA ILE A 658 -50.71 -16.28 23.34
C ILE A 658 -52.20 -15.86 23.44
N ALA A 659 -52.75 -15.72 24.65
CA ALA A 659 -54.16 -15.42 24.85
C ALA A 659 -54.48 -13.91 25.02
N ASP A 660 -53.51 -13.06 25.30
CA ASP A 660 -53.74 -11.66 25.66
C ASP A 660 -53.13 -10.70 24.63
N VAL A 661 -53.88 -9.68 24.22
CA VAL A 661 -53.41 -8.57 23.42
C VAL A 661 -52.76 -7.56 24.39
N ILE A 662 -51.46 -7.51 24.41
CA ILE A 662 -50.68 -6.55 25.23
C ILE A 662 -50.22 -5.41 24.32
N ASP A 663 -50.52 -4.18 24.72
CA ASP A 663 -50.06 -2.95 24.08
C ASP A 663 -49.44 -2.06 25.16
N ILE A 664 -48.15 -1.87 25.08
CA ILE A 664 -47.34 -1.13 26.10
C ILE A 664 -46.69 0.09 25.46
N THR A 665 -47.02 1.26 25.98
CA THR A 665 -46.33 2.52 25.61
C THR A 665 -45.06 2.71 26.45
N LEU A 666 -44.14 3.61 26.01
CA LEU A 666 -42.91 3.90 26.72
C LEU A 666 -43.11 4.28 28.21
N PRO A 667 -44.08 5.14 28.59
CA PRO A 667 -44.34 5.40 30.02
C PRO A 667 -44.73 4.16 30.79
N SER A 668 -45.56 3.28 30.23
CA SER A 668 -45.96 2.01 30.85
C SER A 668 -44.79 1.05 30.96
N PHE A 669 -43.95 0.95 29.93
CA PHE A 669 -42.72 0.14 29.95
C PHE A 669 -41.77 0.57 31.08
N ARG A 670 -41.57 1.88 31.26
CA ARG A 670 -40.74 2.42 32.36
C ARG A 670 -41.29 2.02 33.72
N MET A 671 -42.64 2.12 33.91
CA MET A 671 -43.27 1.67 35.15
C MET A 671 -43.04 0.19 35.40
N VAL A 672 -43.21 -0.66 34.40
CA VAL A 672 -42.97 -2.11 34.49
C VAL A 672 -41.55 -2.43 34.89
N VAL A 673 -40.56 -1.79 34.31
CA VAL A 673 -39.13 -2.01 34.63
C VAL A 673 -38.84 -1.63 36.08
N LEU A 674 -39.36 -0.51 36.57
CA LEU A 674 -39.14 0.00 37.92
C LEU A 674 -39.86 -0.81 39.02
N THR A 675 -40.73 -1.76 38.70
CA THR A 675 -41.36 -2.64 39.67
C THR A 675 -40.48 -3.79 40.16
N ASN A 676 -39.39 -4.09 39.44
CA ASN A 676 -38.50 -5.19 39.78
C ASN A 676 -37.05 -4.68 39.94
N GLU A 677 -36.45 -4.86 41.11
CA GLU A 677 -35.12 -4.41 41.46
C GLU A 677 -34.03 -4.97 40.51
N SER A 678 -34.16 -6.19 40.04
CA SER A 678 -33.18 -6.81 39.14
C SER A 678 -33.24 -6.21 37.75
N LEU A 679 -34.40 -5.80 37.25
CA LEU A 679 -34.56 -5.07 36.00
C LEU A 679 -34.04 -3.64 36.20
N GLU A 680 -34.41 -2.95 37.25
CA GLU A 680 -33.90 -1.61 37.56
C GLU A 680 -32.37 -1.59 37.57
N MET A 681 -31.74 -2.53 38.28
CA MET A 681 -30.28 -2.65 38.32
C MET A 681 -29.64 -2.97 36.98
N LEU A 682 -30.29 -3.76 36.13
CA LEU A 682 -29.80 -4.04 34.78
C LEU A 682 -29.78 -2.77 33.93
N PHE A 683 -30.86 -2.00 33.96
CA PHE A 683 -30.99 -0.77 33.16
C PHE A 683 -30.17 0.40 33.72
N ASP A 684 -29.93 0.44 35.03
CA ASP A 684 -29.11 1.50 35.62
C ASP A 684 -27.61 1.28 35.38
N HIS A 685 -27.08 0.11 35.74
CA HIS A 685 -25.65 -0.17 35.66
C HIS A 685 -25.30 -1.48 34.93
N GLY A 686 -26.10 -2.53 35.12
CA GLY A 686 -25.72 -3.88 34.75
C GLY A 686 -25.43 -4.07 33.27
N PHE A 687 -26.20 -3.42 32.40
CA PHE A 687 -26.00 -3.52 30.96
C PHE A 687 -24.73 -2.77 30.50
N LYS A 688 -24.56 -1.52 30.91
CA LYS A 688 -23.38 -0.74 30.54
C LYS A 688 -22.07 -1.30 31.12
N ASP A 689 -22.10 -1.82 32.34
CA ASP A 689 -20.94 -2.41 33.00
C ASP A 689 -20.53 -3.76 32.40
N SER A 690 -21.39 -4.37 31.60
CA SER A 690 -21.08 -5.58 30.83
C SER A 690 -20.07 -5.33 29.70
N PHE A 691 -19.85 -4.06 29.33
CA PHE A 691 -18.88 -3.68 28.29
C PHE A 691 -17.49 -3.46 28.92
N ASN A 692 -16.55 -4.35 28.58
CA ASN A 692 -15.18 -4.28 29.06
C ASN A 692 -14.30 -3.49 28.09
N PHE A 693 -13.86 -2.30 28.51
CA PHE A 693 -12.92 -1.42 27.81
C PHE A 693 -11.48 -1.56 28.32
N SER A 694 -11.09 -2.71 28.87
CA SER A 694 -9.72 -2.88 29.35
C SER A 694 -8.69 -2.57 28.27
N LYS A 695 -7.77 -1.67 28.57
CA LYS A 695 -6.63 -1.32 27.71
C LYS A 695 -5.76 -2.56 27.50
N SER A 696 -5.54 -2.97 26.26
CA SER A 696 -4.63 -4.07 25.95
C SER A 696 -3.20 -3.67 26.32
N ALA A 697 -2.38 -4.64 26.75
CA ALA A 697 -1.01 -4.41 27.24
C ALA A 697 -0.02 -3.80 26.21
N VAL A 698 -0.46 -3.55 24.99
CA VAL A 698 0.32 -2.97 23.89
C VAL A 698 0.56 -1.46 24.06
N ASP A 699 -0.21 -0.78 24.92
CA ASP A 699 -0.16 0.69 25.07
C ASP A 699 1.04 1.23 25.89
N ARG A 700 1.96 0.39 26.35
CA ARG A 700 3.08 0.85 27.22
C ARG A 700 4.36 1.24 26.49
N GLN A 701 4.47 1.03 25.20
CA GLN A 701 5.61 1.54 24.43
C GLN A 701 5.25 2.84 23.69
N LYS A 702 5.14 3.92 24.43
CA LYS A 702 5.27 5.27 23.88
C LYS A 702 6.73 5.42 23.43
N SER A 703 7.01 5.10 22.17
CA SER A 703 8.35 5.13 21.63
C SER A 703 8.63 6.42 20.86
N LEU A 704 9.91 6.76 20.80
CA LEU A 704 10.53 7.83 20.01
C LEU A 704 10.00 7.93 18.54
N GLY A 705 9.51 6.83 17.97
CA GLY A 705 8.91 6.82 16.63
C GLY A 705 7.65 7.70 16.48
N ARG A 706 6.97 8.01 17.60
CA ARG A 706 5.76 8.84 17.58
C ARG A 706 6.09 10.31 17.35
N GLU A 707 7.15 10.80 17.96
CA GLU A 707 7.58 12.21 17.86
C GLU A 707 8.20 12.51 16.49
N LEU A 708 9.02 11.58 15.98
CA LEU A 708 9.60 11.61 14.63
C LEU A 708 8.52 11.58 13.55
N PHE A 709 7.51 10.73 13.70
CA PHE A 709 6.42 10.62 12.72
C PHE A 709 5.55 11.87 12.67
N GLU A 710 5.27 12.50 13.82
CA GLU A 710 4.51 13.76 13.88
C GLU A 710 5.25 14.90 13.18
N ASN A 711 6.55 15.00 13.37
CA ASN A 711 7.39 16.01 12.74
C ASN A 711 7.50 15.82 11.22
N LEU A 712 7.70 14.56 10.78
CA LEU A 712 7.81 14.20 9.37
C LEU A 712 6.53 14.48 8.57
N PHE A 713 5.38 14.14 9.14
CA PHE A 713 4.10 14.34 8.46
C PHE A 713 3.68 15.82 8.45
N ALA A 714 3.98 16.56 9.51
CA ALA A 714 3.76 18.00 9.55
C ALA A 714 4.64 18.74 8.53
N GLN A 715 5.85 18.25 8.28
CA GLN A 715 6.75 18.79 7.27
C GLN A 715 6.34 18.39 5.85
N GLY A 716 5.95 17.13 5.62
CA GLY A 716 5.40 16.68 4.33
C GLY A 716 4.20 17.51 3.87
N GLN A 717 3.32 17.92 4.81
CA GLN A 717 2.23 18.85 4.51
C GLN A 717 2.69 20.27 4.20
N ARG A 718 3.83 20.73 4.72
CA ARG A 718 4.42 22.04 4.39
C ARG A 718 4.98 22.09 2.97
N PHE A 719 5.52 20.97 2.45
CA PHE A 719 5.94 20.84 1.05
C PHE A 719 4.77 20.79 0.06
N ALA A 720 3.57 20.42 0.50
CA ALA A 720 2.35 20.44 -0.30
C ALA A 720 1.72 21.85 -0.44
N LYS A 721 2.23 22.88 0.23
CA LYS A 721 1.79 24.27 0.01
C LYS A 721 2.71 24.91 -1.03
N PRO A 722 2.18 25.46 -2.14
CA PRO A 722 2.98 26.18 -3.12
C PRO A 722 3.61 27.39 -2.43
N SER A 723 4.94 27.43 -2.40
CA SER A 723 5.65 28.68 -2.10
C SER A 723 5.29 29.67 -3.21
N SER A 724 4.59 30.73 -2.82
CA SER A 724 4.22 31.85 -3.68
C SER A 724 5.44 32.38 -4.43
N SER A 725 5.30 32.36 -5.78
CA SER A 725 5.90 33.25 -6.76
C SER A 725 7.21 33.98 -6.38
N LEU A 726 8.32 33.43 -6.87
CA LEU A 726 9.44 34.24 -7.25
C LEU A 726 9.52 34.26 -8.78
N THR A 727 8.99 35.35 -9.35
CA THR A 727 9.21 35.74 -10.74
C THR A 727 10.68 36.04 -10.92
N VAL A 728 11.41 35.13 -11.54
CA VAL A 728 12.77 35.42 -12.04
C VAL A 728 12.64 35.83 -13.49
N ASN A 729 12.80 37.14 -13.74
CA ASN A 729 13.03 37.69 -15.07
C ASN A 729 14.38 37.16 -15.58
N SER A 730 14.36 36.27 -16.56
CA SER A 730 15.56 35.90 -17.30
C SER A 730 15.78 36.87 -18.48
N PRO A 731 16.95 37.44 -18.65
CA PRO A 731 17.25 38.25 -19.83
C PRO A 731 17.47 37.32 -21.05
N VAL A 732 16.73 37.58 -22.10
CA VAL A 732 16.91 37.00 -23.42
C VAL A 732 18.27 37.46 -23.95
N VAL A 733 19.24 36.56 -24.05
CA VAL A 733 20.48 36.79 -24.76
C VAL A 733 20.39 36.11 -26.11
N ASN A 734 20.14 36.92 -27.12
CA ASN A 734 20.36 36.56 -28.54
C ASN A 734 21.85 36.30 -28.75
N ARG A 735 22.24 35.07 -29.05
CA ARG A 735 23.56 34.75 -29.62
C ARG A 735 23.41 34.20 -31.03
N SER A 736 23.94 34.99 -31.96
CA SER A 736 24.14 34.70 -33.37
C SER A 736 24.97 33.41 -33.56
N ARG A 737 24.56 32.62 -34.53
CA ARG A 737 25.25 31.46 -35.08
C ARG A 737 26.63 31.88 -35.61
N SER A 738 27.69 31.25 -35.15
CA SER A 738 28.92 31.06 -35.91
C SER A 738 29.19 29.55 -36.01
N ALA A 739 29.16 29.04 -37.21
CA ALA A 739 29.55 27.68 -37.53
C ALA A 739 31.04 27.49 -37.30
N SER A 740 31.42 26.59 -36.46
CA SER A 740 32.74 25.95 -36.48
C SER A 740 32.58 24.44 -36.39
N THR A 741 32.65 23.80 -37.51
CA THR A 741 32.84 22.36 -37.66
C THR A 741 34.29 22.04 -37.27
N SER A 742 34.49 21.36 -36.16
CA SER A 742 35.74 20.57 -35.96
C SER A 742 35.56 19.58 -34.79
N SER A 743 35.61 18.28 -35.11
CA SER A 743 36.15 17.15 -34.34
C SER A 743 35.75 16.98 -32.85
N THR A 744 34.45 16.89 -32.53
CA THR A 744 33.99 16.48 -31.20
C THR A 744 33.69 14.97 -31.10
N THR A 745 33.62 14.26 -32.21
CA THR A 745 33.27 12.83 -32.26
C THR A 745 34.29 11.89 -31.61
N GLY A 746 35.56 12.26 -31.55
CA GLY A 746 36.61 11.42 -30.96
C GLY A 746 36.74 11.48 -29.43
N VAL A 747 36.19 12.53 -28.79
CA VAL A 747 36.26 12.69 -27.32
C VAL A 747 35.10 11.95 -26.62
N GLU A 748 33.95 11.93 -27.24
CA GLU A 748 32.74 11.34 -26.68
C GLU A 748 32.71 9.80 -26.82
N ASP A 749 33.28 9.26 -27.90
CA ASP A 749 33.50 7.81 -28.02
C ASP A 749 34.47 7.32 -26.93
N LYS A 750 35.49 8.10 -26.60
CA LYS A 750 36.42 7.79 -25.50
C LYS A 750 35.78 7.83 -24.12
N GLU A 751 34.78 8.69 -23.88
CA GLU A 751 34.07 8.72 -22.58
C GLU A 751 33.23 7.48 -22.40
N VAL A 752 32.51 7.02 -23.45
CA VAL A 752 31.72 5.78 -23.42
C VAL A 752 32.62 4.55 -23.25
N GLU A 753 33.76 4.51 -23.95
CA GLU A 753 34.76 3.45 -23.76
C GLU A 753 35.34 3.45 -22.35
N THR A 754 35.70 4.62 -21.81
CA THR A 754 36.20 4.75 -20.43
C THR A 754 35.17 4.29 -19.41
N LEU A 755 33.88 4.64 -19.61
CA LEU A 755 32.82 4.18 -18.74
C LEU A 755 32.58 2.67 -18.84
N MET A 756 32.70 2.09 -20.02
CA MET A 756 32.60 0.64 -20.22
C MET A 756 33.73 -0.09 -19.50
N ASP A 757 34.98 0.44 -19.54
CA ASP A 757 36.11 -0.12 -18.85
C ASP A 757 36.00 0.04 -17.33
N GLU A 758 35.60 1.21 -16.83
CA GLU A 758 35.37 1.46 -15.40
C GLU A 758 34.28 0.53 -14.84
N TRP A 759 33.16 0.36 -15.58
CA TRP A 759 32.13 -0.60 -15.19
C TRP A 759 32.57 -2.06 -15.36
N GLY A 760 33.62 -2.34 -16.15
CA GLY A 760 34.26 -3.64 -16.28
C GLY A 760 34.92 -4.13 -15.00
N HIS A 761 35.51 -3.22 -14.24
CA HIS A 761 36.17 -3.55 -12.98
C HIS A 761 35.23 -3.94 -11.83
N PHE A 762 33.91 -3.74 -11.98
CA PHE A 762 32.92 -4.15 -10.98
C PHE A 762 32.38 -5.58 -11.17
N GLU A 763 32.79 -6.27 -12.22
CA GLU A 763 32.32 -7.62 -12.54
C GLU A 763 33.41 -8.68 -12.47
N VAL A 764 34.65 -8.32 -12.02
CA VAL A 764 35.77 -9.27 -11.84
C VAL A 764 35.99 -9.58 -10.37
#